data_300069fb4bce6fe818c2889ead48f24e
#
_entry.id   300069fb4bce6fe818c2889ead48f24e
#
_cell.length_a   1.000
_cell.length_b   1.000
_cell.length_c   1.000
_cell.angle_alpha   90.00
_cell.angle_beta   90.00
_cell.angle_gamma   90.00
#
_symmetry.space_group_name_H-M   'P 1'
#
loop_
_entity.id
_entity.type
_entity.pdbx_description
1 polymer ?
#
loop_
_entity_poly.entity_id
_entity_poly.type
_entity_poly.pdbx_seq_one_letter_code
_entity_poly.pdbx_strand_id
1 'polypeptide(L)'
;MCIRKVALFAVVVLATTAALWAQAGSNASAQSAVPALPTDVPSSAERYSMLLMGNLAGQQAVWTAADGTLHIFFQFNDRGRGPKTTSVIKFDANGTPISEAISGNDYLKSPVDENFTNSGGVAKWKNNAEQGEKKITTPAYYSPLNGPPTEYALLARAALRNGGKIALLPEGEVRIERVSGTEVQAGTQKKQVGLYSMTGLDFSPTYVWLDDQEKSQEKFFASVDEWGSIVPEGWETAVQQMLGVQDEMKHGRAAQLAGKLAHHPRANRILFKNVNVFDSTSGKIIPNQTVLIEGNRIIDVDVSGYDGPLPELIDGKGKTLLPGLWDMHAHVTDKDGLLNLAAGVTTVRDMANDTDSLLARRKRIDEGKEIGTRIVLAGIIDGKGPYQGPTKVLVSNEAEARAAVENYKKLGYVQIKIYSSVPPEIVPAIIDEAHKNGLRVSGHIPANMTAAECVKLGYDEIQHINFLVLNFFPEIKDTNTITRLTKPGEITAGLDLNSEQVQSFIKLLQEHHTKLDLTLTVFEDQYMARIGQISPGFAAVANRLPSQVRRGLLTAGMTPPPGMDDTYKKSFAKMLEYTGLLSRSGLSIEDGTDNMAGFALHRELELDVMAGIPAAQVLQNATLNAAKIMSMDKDLGSIAPGKLADLTLVDGDPSKNISDIRKTVVTVKDGVLYYPAELYKDLGVIP
;
A
#
# COMPACT_ATOMS: atom_id res chain seq x y z
N MET A 1 3.41 2.25 5.06
CA MET A 1 3.75 0.84 5.33
C MET A 1 2.49 0.00 5.15
N CYS A 2 2.23 -0.41 3.92
CA CYS A 2 1.01 -1.15 3.55
C CYS A 2 1.04 -2.55 4.15
N ILE A 3 0.80 -2.66 5.45
CA ILE A 3 1.10 -3.83 6.29
C ILE A 3 -0.05 -4.84 6.29
N ARG A 4 -1.21 -4.49 5.73
CA ARG A 4 -2.43 -5.29 5.95
C ARG A 4 -2.92 -6.11 4.79
N LYS A 5 -2.21 -6.10 3.69
CA LYS A 5 -2.64 -6.84 2.49
C LYS A 5 -1.89 -8.14 2.28
N VAL A 6 -1.26 -8.69 3.26
CA VAL A 6 -0.54 -9.97 3.17
C VAL A 6 -1.48 -11.18 3.14
N ALA A 7 -2.73 -11.00 3.42
CA ALA A 7 -3.73 -12.03 3.14
C ALA A 7 -4.18 -12.04 1.67
N LEU A 8 -3.86 -10.98 0.90
CA LEU A 8 -4.21 -10.89 -0.51
C LEU A 8 -3.06 -10.25 -1.26
N PHE A 9 -2.29 -11.06 -1.96
CA PHE A 9 -1.17 -10.67 -2.80
C PHE A 9 -1.61 -9.81 -3.98
N ALA A 10 -0.96 -8.70 -4.16
CA ALA A 10 -0.84 -7.96 -5.42
C ALA A 10 0.35 -6.98 -5.30
N VAL A 11 1.23 -6.73 -6.15
CA VAL A 11 1.63 -6.89 -7.51
C VAL A 11 2.70 -5.89 -7.93
N VAL A 12 3.53 -6.09 -8.90
CA VAL A 12 3.80 -5.56 -10.26
C VAL A 12 5.29 -5.46 -10.63
N VAL A 13 5.68 -5.90 -11.66
CA VAL A 13 6.26 -5.84 -13.01
C VAL A 13 7.57 -5.15 -13.25
N LEU A 14 8.56 -5.77 -13.95
CA LEU A 14 9.00 -5.48 -15.32
C LEU A 14 10.15 -6.30 -15.90
N ALA A 15 10.19 -6.37 -17.21
CA ALA A 15 11.32 -6.76 -18.06
C ALA A 15 11.83 -5.52 -18.83
N THR A 16 13.05 -5.31 -19.16
CA THR A 16 14.03 -5.93 -19.99
C THR A 16 15.35 -5.17 -19.95
N THR A 17 16.45 -5.79 -19.82
CA THR A 17 17.63 -5.88 -20.70
C THR A 17 18.64 -6.81 -20.04
N ALA A 18 18.73 -8.01 -20.57
CA ALA A 18 19.80 -8.94 -20.25
C ALA A 18 21.07 -8.49 -20.95
N ALA A 19 22.07 -8.06 -20.22
CA ALA A 19 23.49 -8.32 -20.48
C ALA A 19 24.36 -7.72 -19.37
N LEU A 20 25.33 -8.54 -18.88
CA LEU A 20 26.41 -8.20 -17.97
C LEU A 20 26.06 -8.17 -16.48
N TRP A 21 26.01 -9.35 -15.87
CA TRP A 21 26.59 -9.60 -14.53
C TRP A 21 26.72 -11.12 -14.32
N ALA A 22 27.67 -11.72 -14.98
CA ALA A 22 28.17 -13.04 -14.58
C ALA A 22 29.55 -12.78 -13.96
N GLN A 23 29.60 -12.60 -12.66
CA GLN A 23 30.69 -12.95 -11.74
C GLN A 23 30.42 -12.29 -10.38
N ALA A 24 29.74 -12.98 -9.50
CA ALA A 24 29.82 -12.73 -8.08
C ALA A 24 30.06 -14.06 -7.39
N GLY A 25 31.23 -14.17 -6.80
CA GLY A 25 31.67 -15.34 -6.06
C GLY A 25 30.73 -15.65 -4.89
N SER A 26 30.66 -16.94 -4.61
CA SER A 26 30.01 -17.52 -3.45
C SER A 26 30.54 -16.95 -2.14
N ASN A 27 29.89 -15.92 -1.60
CA ASN A 27 29.96 -15.60 -0.19
C ASN A 27 28.62 -15.99 0.41
N ALA A 28 28.60 -17.03 1.23
CA ALA A 28 27.48 -17.41 2.07
C ALA A 28 27.19 -16.26 3.05
N SER A 29 26.35 -15.31 2.61
CA SER A 29 25.75 -14.32 3.51
C SER A 29 24.85 -15.07 4.48
N ALA A 30 24.83 -14.67 5.76
CA ALA A 30 23.91 -15.17 6.76
C ALA A 30 22.46 -14.88 6.31
N GLN A 31 21.90 -15.74 5.46
CA GLN A 31 20.48 -15.83 5.21
C GLN A 31 19.81 -16.05 6.58
N SER A 32 18.78 -15.28 6.88
CA SER A 32 17.89 -15.64 7.98
C SER A 32 17.44 -17.08 7.74
N ALA A 33 17.91 -18.00 8.58
CA ALA A 33 17.58 -19.41 8.37
C ALA A 33 16.05 -19.50 8.36
N VAL A 34 15.48 -19.95 7.22
CA VAL A 34 14.05 -20.25 7.18
C VAL A 34 13.77 -21.22 8.33
N PRO A 35 12.84 -20.90 9.25
CA PRO A 35 12.58 -21.75 10.39
C PRO A 35 12.28 -23.18 9.91
N ALA A 36 12.81 -24.19 10.60
CA ALA A 36 12.58 -25.58 10.23
C ALA A 36 11.07 -25.89 10.15
N LEU A 37 10.70 -26.81 9.26
CA LEU A 37 9.34 -27.35 9.23
C LEU A 37 9.05 -28.07 10.55
N PRO A 38 7.79 -28.07 11.00
CA PRO A 38 7.35 -28.92 12.11
C PRO A 38 7.66 -30.39 11.85
N THR A 39 7.94 -31.14 12.90
CA THR A 39 8.37 -32.55 12.82
C THR A 39 7.26 -33.50 12.35
N ASP A 40 6.02 -33.08 12.40
CA ASP A 40 4.82 -33.78 11.95
C ASP A 40 4.53 -33.59 10.44
N VAL A 41 5.26 -32.73 9.76
CA VAL A 41 5.17 -32.58 8.29
C VAL A 41 5.87 -33.79 7.63
N PRO A 42 5.14 -34.62 6.85
CA PRO A 42 5.72 -35.81 6.25
C PRO A 42 6.77 -35.46 5.20
N SER A 43 7.75 -36.33 5.01
CA SER A 43 8.79 -36.15 3.99
C SER A 43 8.25 -36.15 2.56
N SER A 44 7.06 -36.71 2.34
CA SER A 44 6.33 -36.73 1.07
C SER A 44 5.52 -35.42 0.80
N ALA A 45 5.48 -34.48 1.73
CA ALA A 45 4.78 -33.22 1.54
C ALA A 45 5.40 -32.42 0.37
N GLU A 46 4.56 -31.82 -0.44
CA GLU A 46 4.98 -30.86 -1.44
C GLU A 46 5.47 -29.60 -0.76
N ARG A 47 6.63 -29.11 -1.19
CA ARG A 47 7.30 -27.98 -0.58
C ARG A 47 7.31 -26.78 -1.52
N TYR A 48 7.14 -25.62 -0.94
CA TYR A 48 7.16 -24.34 -1.65
C TYR A 48 8.06 -23.34 -0.92
N SER A 49 8.82 -22.61 -1.67
CA SER A 49 9.61 -21.46 -1.20
C SER A 49 8.74 -20.20 -1.18
N MET A 50 8.74 -19.48 -0.06
CA MET A 50 8.16 -18.15 0.05
C MET A 50 9.25 -17.09 -0.06
N LEU A 51 9.14 -16.22 -1.08
CA LEU A 51 10.09 -15.16 -1.39
C LEU A 51 9.48 -13.79 -1.07
N LEU A 52 10.26 -12.92 -0.45
CA LEU A 52 9.94 -11.49 -0.32
C LEU A 52 10.96 -10.68 -1.11
N MET A 53 10.50 -9.88 -2.06
CA MET A 53 11.36 -9.13 -2.99
C MET A 53 12.48 -10.00 -3.61
N GLY A 54 12.15 -11.26 -3.92
CA GLY A 54 13.09 -12.25 -4.46
C GLY A 54 14.01 -12.93 -3.44
N ASN A 55 13.96 -12.54 -2.17
CA ASN A 55 14.75 -13.17 -1.10
C ASN A 55 13.93 -14.25 -0.38
N LEU A 56 14.56 -15.42 -0.13
CA LEU A 56 13.90 -16.50 0.59
C LEU A 56 13.56 -16.04 2.03
N ALA A 57 12.28 -16.02 2.36
CA ALA A 57 11.76 -15.52 3.64
C ALA A 57 10.93 -16.53 4.40
N GLY A 58 10.50 -17.62 3.75
CA GLY A 58 9.62 -18.60 4.37
C GLY A 58 9.37 -19.81 3.49
N GLN A 59 8.35 -20.60 3.87
CA GLN A 59 8.02 -21.83 3.20
C GLN A 59 6.55 -22.23 3.41
N GLN A 60 6.06 -23.10 2.52
CA GLN A 60 4.80 -23.80 2.66
C GLN A 60 5.02 -25.30 2.43
N ALA A 61 4.29 -26.13 3.14
CA ALA A 61 4.22 -27.56 2.89
C ALA A 61 2.77 -28.01 2.76
N VAL A 62 2.47 -28.83 1.74
CA VAL A 62 1.12 -29.30 1.42
C VAL A 62 1.12 -30.82 1.32
N TRP A 63 0.21 -31.49 2.02
CA TRP A 63 0.09 -32.95 1.94
C TRP A 63 -1.36 -33.42 2.17
N THR A 64 -1.70 -34.57 1.63
CA THR A 64 -2.99 -35.21 1.86
C THR A 64 -2.79 -36.43 2.77
N ALA A 65 -3.53 -36.48 3.87
CA ALA A 65 -3.54 -37.62 4.78
C ALA A 65 -4.27 -38.83 4.18
N ALA A 66 -4.12 -40.03 4.79
CA ALA A 66 -4.70 -41.28 4.30
C ALA A 66 -6.25 -41.23 4.25
N ASP A 67 -6.90 -40.40 5.06
CA ASP A 67 -8.35 -40.20 5.08
C ASP A 67 -8.84 -39.18 4.04
N GLY A 68 -7.95 -38.65 3.17
CA GLY A 68 -8.25 -37.67 2.15
C GLY A 68 -8.24 -36.21 2.65
N THR A 69 -7.90 -35.98 3.93
CA THR A 69 -7.80 -34.63 4.50
C THR A 69 -6.57 -33.91 3.95
N LEU A 70 -6.74 -32.69 3.45
CA LEU A 70 -5.64 -31.83 3.03
C LEU A 70 -5.09 -31.06 4.23
N HIS A 71 -3.77 -31.06 4.36
CA HIS A 71 -3.04 -30.30 5.36
C HIS A 71 -2.12 -29.30 4.67
N ILE A 72 -2.04 -28.08 5.20
CA ILE A 72 -1.15 -27.03 4.70
C ILE A 72 -0.47 -26.38 5.90
N PHE A 73 0.85 -26.37 5.90
CA PHE A 73 1.65 -25.55 6.82
C PHE A 73 2.22 -24.37 6.03
N PHE A 74 2.12 -23.16 6.58
CA PHE A 74 2.65 -21.95 5.96
C PHE A 74 3.31 -21.05 6.99
N GLN A 75 4.50 -20.54 6.67
CA GLN A 75 5.18 -19.51 7.47
C GLN A 75 6.14 -18.67 6.64
N PHE A 76 6.29 -17.40 7.03
CA PHE A 76 7.42 -16.57 6.60
C PHE A 76 7.76 -15.53 7.66
N ASN A 77 8.96 -14.94 7.52
CA ASN A 77 9.43 -13.85 8.38
C ASN A 77 9.61 -12.57 7.56
N ASP A 78 8.97 -11.50 8.00
CA ASP A 78 9.17 -10.14 7.54
C ASP A 78 9.50 -9.25 8.73
N ARG A 79 10.77 -9.09 9.04
CA ARG A 79 11.22 -8.21 10.15
C ARG A 79 10.57 -8.56 11.49
N GLY A 80 10.55 -9.85 11.85
CA GLY A 80 9.89 -10.37 13.04
C GLY A 80 8.38 -10.52 12.96
N ARG A 81 7.75 -10.09 11.86
CA ARG A 81 6.32 -10.28 11.52
C ARG A 81 6.15 -11.46 10.56
N GLY A 82 4.92 -11.70 10.15
CA GLY A 82 4.57 -12.77 9.22
C GLY A 82 3.80 -13.89 9.88
N PRO A 83 2.89 -14.54 9.15
CA PRO A 83 2.06 -15.61 9.68
C PRO A 83 2.88 -16.88 9.93
N LYS A 84 2.34 -17.71 10.83
CA LYS A 84 2.67 -19.12 10.95
C LYS A 84 1.37 -19.85 11.20
N THR A 85 0.86 -20.56 10.19
CA THR A 85 -0.45 -21.22 10.25
C THR A 85 -0.37 -22.68 9.83
N THR A 86 -1.29 -23.47 10.35
CA THR A 86 -1.60 -24.82 9.88
C THR A 86 -3.08 -24.86 9.51
N SER A 87 -3.40 -25.31 8.29
CA SER A 87 -4.76 -25.50 7.79
C SER A 87 -5.04 -26.99 7.61
N VAL A 88 -6.25 -27.42 7.96
CA VAL A 88 -6.76 -28.78 7.82
C VAL A 88 -8.11 -28.72 7.13
N ILE A 89 -8.21 -29.26 5.91
CA ILE A 89 -9.36 -29.05 5.03
C ILE A 89 -9.91 -30.39 4.53
N LYS A 90 -11.24 -30.56 4.58
CA LYS A 90 -11.95 -31.65 3.92
C LYS A 90 -12.88 -31.10 2.85
N PHE A 91 -12.96 -31.77 1.72
CA PHE A 91 -13.73 -31.35 0.57
C PHE A 91 -14.87 -32.32 0.26
N ASP A 92 -15.91 -31.80 -0.36
CA ASP A 92 -16.92 -32.61 -1.05
C ASP A 92 -16.41 -33.08 -2.42
N ALA A 93 -17.23 -33.85 -3.13
CA ALA A 93 -16.90 -34.36 -4.47
C ALA A 93 -16.71 -33.25 -5.53
N ASN A 94 -17.25 -32.05 -5.29
CA ASN A 94 -17.15 -30.90 -6.20
C ASN A 94 -15.91 -30.03 -5.90
N GLY A 95 -15.16 -30.36 -4.84
CA GLY A 95 -13.98 -29.60 -4.40
C GLY A 95 -14.32 -28.33 -3.59
N THR A 96 -15.53 -28.23 -3.03
CA THR A 96 -15.85 -27.20 -2.05
C THR A 96 -15.56 -27.68 -0.63
N PRO A 97 -15.02 -26.84 0.27
CA PRO A 97 -14.77 -27.23 1.64
C PRO A 97 -16.05 -27.65 2.39
N ILE A 98 -16.02 -28.81 3.05
CA ILE A 98 -17.06 -29.23 4.01
C ILE A 98 -16.61 -28.99 5.45
N SER A 99 -15.30 -28.92 5.69
CA SER A 99 -14.74 -28.42 6.92
C SER A 99 -13.37 -27.83 6.66
N GLU A 100 -13.04 -26.79 7.40
CA GLU A 100 -11.72 -26.17 7.41
C GLU A 100 -11.40 -25.68 8.81
N ALA A 101 -10.19 -25.94 9.28
CA ALA A 101 -9.66 -25.43 10.53
C ALA A 101 -8.28 -24.82 10.29
N ILE A 102 -8.08 -23.55 10.68
CA ILE A 102 -6.80 -22.86 10.58
C ILE A 102 -6.40 -22.40 11.98
N SER A 103 -5.17 -22.71 12.37
CA SER A 103 -4.62 -22.34 13.67
C SER A 103 -3.20 -21.81 13.55
N GLY A 104 -2.77 -20.99 14.53
CA GLY A 104 -1.43 -20.42 14.55
C GLY A 104 -1.41 -18.96 14.93
N ASN A 105 -0.72 -18.14 14.13
CA ASN A 105 -0.72 -16.68 14.27
C ASN A 105 -0.78 -15.99 12.90
N ASP A 106 -1.35 -14.77 12.91
CA ASP A 106 -1.40 -13.88 11.75
C ASP A 106 -0.08 -13.12 11.52
N TYR A 107 -0.11 -12.18 10.57
CA TYR A 107 1.04 -11.37 10.21
C TYR A 107 1.58 -10.49 11.36
N LEU A 108 0.73 -9.97 12.23
CA LEU A 108 1.10 -9.17 13.40
C LEU A 108 1.26 -10.00 14.68
N LYS A 109 1.33 -11.33 14.53
CA LYS A 109 1.50 -12.32 15.61
C LYS A 109 0.28 -12.45 16.54
N SER A 110 -0.89 -11.95 16.15
CA SER A 110 -2.13 -12.27 16.87
C SER A 110 -2.51 -13.74 16.67
N PRO A 111 -3.06 -14.42 17.70
CA PRO A 111 -3.49 -15.81 17.57
C PRO A 111 -4.54 -15.96 16.47
N VAL A 112 -4.47 -17.07 15.72
CA VAL A 112 -5.46 -17.50 14.72
C VAL A 112 -6.14 -18.77 15.21
N ASP A 113 -7.47 -18.72 15.25
CA ASP A 113 -8.38 -19.87 15.46
C ASP A 113 -9.59 -19.66 14.54
N GLU A 114 -9.54 -20.27 13.35
CA GLU A 114 -10.55 -20.12 12.32
C GLU A 114 -11.13 -21.47 11.96
N ASN A 115 -12.46 -21.60 12.01
CA ASN A 115 -13.17 -22.86 11.83
C ASN A 115 -14.36 -22.66 10.87
N PHE A 116 -14.47 -23.55 9.90
CA PHE A 116 -15.61 -23.62 8.99
C PHE A 116 -16.16 -25.04 8.92
N THR A 117 -17.48 -25.17 8.83
CA THR A 117 -18.17 -26.44 8.56
C THR A 117 -19.38 -26.21 7.65
N ASN A 118 -19.62 -27.18 6.73
CA ASN A 118 -20.84 -27.26 5.94
C ASN A 118 -21.46 -28.65 6.13
N SER A 119 -22.57 -28.72 6.83
CA SER A 119 -23.29 -29.95 7.13
C SER A 119 -24.78 -29.79 6.88
N GLY A 120 -25.36 -30.71 6.12
CA GLY A 120 -26.81 -30.68 5.82
C GLY A 120 -27.26 -29.44 5.06
N GLY A 121 -26.39 -28.80 4.30
CA GLY A 121 -26.67 -27.56 3.57
C GLY A 121 -26.67 -26.31 4.45
N VAL A 122 -26.11 -26.39 5.64
CA VAL A 122 -25.88 -25.23 6.52
C VAL A 122 -24.38 -25.05 6.72
N ALA A 123 -23.88 -23.93 6.22
CA ALA A 123 -22.51 -23.49 6.46
C ALA A 123 -22.43 -22.69 7.76
N LYS A 124 -21.39 -22.97 8.56
CA LYS A 124 -21.08 -22.23 9.79
C LYS A 124 -19.61 -21.86 9.77
N TRP A 125 -19.29 -20.65 10.20
CA TRP A 125 -17.92 -20.19 10.36
C TRP A 125 -17.74 -19.41 11.65
N LYS A 126 -16.55 -19.50 12.19
CA LYS A 126 -16.12 -18.73 13.34
C LYS A 126 -14.60 -18.53 13.27
N ASN A 127 -14.18 -17.28 13.40
CA ASN A 127 -12.80 -16.90 13.60
C ASN A 127 -12.72 -15.72 14.58
N ASN A 128 -11.54 -15.15 14.79
CA ASN A 128 -11.37 -14.06 15.75
C ASN A 128 -12.05 -12.74 15.31
N ALA A 129 -12.36 -12.61 14.01
CA ALA A 129 -12.93 -11.38 13.43
C ALA A 129 -14.44 -11.46 13.20
N GLU A 130 -14.96 -12.64 12.90
CA GLU A 130 -16.36 -12.80 12.52
C GLU A 130 -16.87 -14.22 12.83
N GLN A 131 -18.18 -14.33 12.98
CA GLN A 131 -18.85 -15.61 13.06
C GLN A 131 -20.24 -15.53 12.41
N GLY A 132 -20.72 -16.65 11.90
CA GLY A 132 -22.04 -16.69 11.30
C GLY A 132 -22.46 -18.07 10.83
N GLU A 133 -23.69 -18.12 10.33
CA GLU A 133 -24.23 -19.29 9.65
C GLU A 133 -25.08 -18.87 8.44
N LYS A 134 -25.13 -19.73 7.41
CA LYS A 134 -25.89 -19.48 6.19
C LYS A 134 -26.38 -20.79 5.61
N LYS A 135 -27.66 -20.84 5.23
CA LYS A 135 -28.22 -21.95 4.47
C LYS A 135 -27.69 -21.87 3.03
N ILE A 136 -27.10 -22.94 2.55
CA ILE A 136 -26.54 -23.05 1.20
C ILE A 136 -27.50 -23.83 0.32
N THR A 137 -27.91 -23.25 -0.80
CA THR A 137 -28.79 -23.86 -1.81
C THR A 137 -28.08 -24.09 -3.14
N THR A 138 -26.89 -23.50 -3.31
CA THR A 138 -26.01 -23.61 -4.48
C THR A 138 -24.59 -23.83 -4.00
N PRO A 139 -23.68 -24.37 -4.82
CA PRO A 139 -22.26 -24.48 -4.45
C PRO A 139 -21.70 -23.14 -4.00
N ALA A 140 -21.00 -23.15 -2.86
CA ALA A 140 -20.36 -21.97 -2.29
C ALA A 140 -19.03 -22.37 -1.66
N TYR A 141 -18.06 -21.46 -1.72
CA TYR A 141 -16.72 -21.66 -1.17
C TYR A 141 -16.51 -20.77 0.04
N TYR A 142 -16.04 -21.33 1.14
CA TYR A 142 -15.61 -20.52 2.28
C TYR A 142 -14.27 -19.86 1.95
N SER A 143 -14.21 -18.54 2.02
CA SER A 143 -12.99 -17.76 1.84
C SER A 143 -12.42 -17.43 3.21
N PRO A 144 -11.40 -18.14 3.70
CA PRO A 144 -10.86 -17.89 5.03
C PRO A 144 -10.14 -16.54 5.08
N LEU A 145 -10.11 -15.90 6.26
CA LEU A 145 -9.36 -14.65 6.47
C LEU A 145 -7.86 -14.89 6.65
N ASN A 146 -7.48 -16.08 7.11
CA ASN A 146 -6.10 -16.45 7.40
C ASN A 146 -5.62 -17.63 6.52
N GLY A 147 -6.23 -17.81 5.36
CA GLY A 147 -5.88 -18.89 4.43
C GLY A 147 -4.44 -18.77 3.89
N PRO A 148 -3.73 -19.92 3.73
CA PRO A 148 -2.43 -19.94 3.10
C PRO A 148 -2.54 -19.69 1.58
N PRO A 149 -1.44 -19.36 0.88
CA PRO A 149 -1.46 -19.07 -0.56
C PRO A 149 -2.08 -20.15 -1.45
N THR A 150 -1.99 -21.42 -1.07
CA THR A 150 -2.64 -22.54 -1.78
C THR A 150 -4.17 -22.38 -1.86
N GLU A 151 -4.81 -21.63 -0.95
CA GLU A 151 -6.24 -21.37 -0.97
C GLU A 151 -6.72 -20.75 -2.30
N TYR A 152 -5.91 -19.92 -2.93
CA TYR A 152 -6.25 -19.36 -4.24
C TYR A 152 -6.45 -20.42 -5.31
N ALA A 153 -5.62 -21.47 -5.30
CA ALA A 153 -5.78 -22.57 -6.24
C ALA A 153 -6.96 -23.48 -5.90
N LEU A 154 -7.22 -23.70 -4.60
CA LEU A 154 -8.39 -24.47 -4.17
C LEU A 154 -9.68 -23.76 -4.57
N LEU A 155 -9.77 -22.47 -4.35
CA LEU A 155 -10.88 -21.62 -4.80
C LEU A 155 -11.00 -21.59 -6.33
N ALA A 156 -9.88 -21.44 -7.04
CA ALA A 156 -9.83 -21.46 -8.50
C ALA A 156 -10.41 -22.76 -9.06
N ARG A 157 -9.99 -23.91 -8.54
CA ARG A 157 -10.49 -25.23 -8.92
C ARG A 157 -11.98 -25.40 -8.66
N ALA A 158 -12.45 -24.95 -7.48
CA ALA A 158 -13.87 -24.98 -7.16
C ALA A 158 -14.69 -24.10 -8.13
N ALA A 159 -14.21 -22.91 -8.45
CA ALA A 159 -14.86 -22.02 -9.41
C ALA A 159 -14.89 -22.61 -10.83
N LEU A 160 -13.76 -23.18 -11.32
CA LEU A 160 -13.69 -23.82 -12.64
C LEU A 160 -14.68 -24.98 -12.78
N ARG A 161 -14.80 -25.82 -11.74
CA ARG A 161 -15.77 -26.94 -11.70
C ARG A 161 -17.23 -26.45 -11.68
N ASN A 162 -17.46 -25.20 -11.30
CA ASN A 162 -18.78 -24.57 -11.25
C ASN A 162 -19.00 -23.56 -12.41
N GLY A 163 -18.38 -23.80 -13.55
CA GLY A 163 -18.59 -23.01 -14.77
C GLY A 163 -17.92 -21.63 -14.75
N GLY A 164 -16.79 -21.51 -14.05
CA GLY A 164 -15.97 -20.29 -14.01
C GLY A 164 -16.39 -19.27 -12.94
N LYS A 165 -17.32 -19.64 -12.05
CA LYS A 165 -17.71 -18.76 -10.93
C LYS A 165 -18.25 -19.57 -9.74
N ILE A 166 -18.10 -19.01 -8.55
CA ILE A 166 -18.68 -19.60 -7.34
C ILE A 166 -19.00 -18.51 -6.32
N ALA A 167 -20.10 -18.67 -5.59
CA ALA A 167 -20.44 -17.81 -4.45
C ALA A 167 -19.43 -17.99 -3.34
N LEU A 168 -19.08 -16.90 -2.67
CA LEU A 168 -18.20 -16.91 -1.50
C LEU A 168 -19.00 -16.87 -0.20
N LEU A 169 -18.47 -17.52 0.81
CA LEU A 169 -18.94 -17.42 2.20
C LEU A 169 -17.90 -16.65 3.02
N PRO A 170 -18.35 -15.75 3.86
CA PRO A 170 -19.75 -15.34 4.19
C PRO A 170 -20.49 -14.63 3.06
N GLU A 171 -19.79 -13.93 2.17
CA GLU A 171 -20.39 -13.08 1.13
C GLU A 171 -19.48 -12.87 -0.08
N GLY A 172 -20.08 -12.49 -1.19
CA GLY A 172 -19.39 -12.20 -2.45
C GLY A 172 -19.52 -13.33 -3.47
N GLU A 173 -18.86 -13.15 -4.60
CA GLU A 173 -18.72 -14.11 -5.69
C GLU A 173 -17.32 -13.95 -6.29
N VAL A 174 -16.67 -15.04 -6.62
CA VAL A 174 -15.45 -15.01 -7.42
C VAL A 174 -15.78 -15.51 -8.83
N ARG A 175 -15.17 -14.86 -9.81
CA ARG A 175 -15.14 -15.31 -11.22
C ARG A 175 -13.71 -15.59 -11.59
N ILE A 176 -13.50 -16.66 -12.36
CA ILE A 176 -12.19 -17.09 -12.80
C ILE A 176 -12.18 -17.34 -14.29
N GLU A 177 -11.10 -16.94 -14.93
CA GLU A 177 -10.83 -17.26 -16.32
C GLU A 177 -9.35 -17.55 -16.53
N ARG A 178 -9.03 -18.43 -17.48
CA ARG A 178 -7.67 -18.66 -17.94
C ARG A 178 -7.32 -17.55 -18.93
N VAL A 179 -6.32 -16.71 -18.57
CA VAL A 179 -5.96 -15.53 -19.36
C VAL A 179 -4.68 -15.71 -20.17
N SER A 180 -3.78 -16.60 -19.74
CA SER A 180 -2.52 -16.88 -20.43
C SER A 180 -1.94 -18.23 -20.01
N GLY A 181 -0.72 -18.52 -20.40
CA GLY A 181 0.06 -19.67 -19.97
C GLY A 181 1.44 -19.66 -20.61
N THR A 182 2.37 -20.40 -20.04
CA THR A 182 3.74 -20.48 -20.55
C THR A 182 4.42 -21.77 -20.10
N GLU A 183 5.48 -22.16 -20.81
CA GLU A 183 6.41 -23.17 -20.30
C GLU A 183 7.43 -22.48 -19.39
N VAL A 184 7.42 -22.81 -18.12
CA VAL A 184 8.43 -22.35 -17.15
C VAL A 184 9.59 -23.34 -17.07
N GLN A 185 10.78 -22.84 -16.74
CA GLN A 185 11.99 -23.66 -16.63
C GLN A 185 12.74 -23.39 -15.31
N ALA A 186 13.18 -24.46 -14.66
CA ALA A 186 14.09 -24.41 -13.50
C ALA A 186 15.21 -25.47 -13.70
N GLY A 187 16.42 -25.02 -13.92
CA GLY A 187 17.52 -25.91 -14.32
C GLY A 187 17.19 -26.66 -15.61
N THR A 188 17.14 -27.99 -15.55
CA THR A 188 16.77 -28.87 -16.67
C THR A 188 15.28 -29.23 -16.70
N GLN A 189 14.51 -28.85 -15.66
CA GLN A 189 13.10 -29.15 -15.57
C GLN A 189 12.29 -28.11 -16.34
N LYS A 190 11.23 -28.58 -17.02
CA LYS A 190 10.28 -27.74 -17.76
C LYS A 190 8.87 -28.13 -17.37
N LYS A 191 7.98 -27.14 -17.31
CA LYS A 191 6.58 -27.34 -16.96
C LYS A 191 5.67 -26.36 -17.68
N GLN A 192 4.54 -26.84 -18.22
CA GLN A 192 3.48 -26.00 -18.76
C GLN A 192 2.58 -25.53 -17.61
N VAL A 193 2.41 -24.24 -17.47
CA VAL A 193 1.57 -23.63 -16.43
C VAL A 193 0.60 -22.63 -17.04
N GLY A 194 -0.62 -22.61 -16.51
CA GLY A 194 -1.67 -21.67 -16.91
C GLY A 194 -1.79 -20.52 -15.92
N LEU A 195 -1.95 -19.32 -16.44
CA LEU A 195 -2.26 -18.13 -15.66
C LEU A 195 -3.78 -17.94 -15.62
N TYR A 196 -4.32 -17.87 -14.43
CA TYR A 196 -5.73 -17.65 -14.16
C TYR A 196 -5.94 -16.32 -13.44
N SER A 197 -6.94 -15.56 -13.89
CA SER A 197 -7.37 -14.30 -13.31
C SER A 197 -8.62 -14.54 -12.48
N MET A 198 -8.64 -14.10 -11.23
CA MET A 198 -9.79 -14.16 -10.32
C MET A 198 -10.27 -12.75 -9.98
N THR A 199 -11.53 -12.44 -10.23
CA THR A 199 -12.17 -11.18 -9.87
C THR A 199 -13.16 -11.37 -8.73
N GLY A 200 -13.35 -10.34 -7.88
CA GLY A 200 -14.24 -10.38 -6.71
C GLY A 200 -13.51 -10.55 -5.37
N LEU A 201 -12.18 -10.67 -5.38
CA LEU A 201 -11.35 -10.82 -4.17
C LEU A 201 -10.72 -9.51 -3.71
N ASP A 202 -10.32 -8.65 -4.63
CA ASP A 202 -9.71 -7.34 -4.37
C ASP A 202 -10.27 -6.31 -5.37
N PHE A 203 -9.82 -5.07 -5.33
CA PHE A 203 -10.12 -4.00 -6.30
C PHE A 203 -9.62 -4.31 -7.72
N SER A 204 -8.57 -5.11 -7.85
CA SER A 204 -8.03 -5.60 -9.12
C SER A 204 -8.02 -7.13 -9.14
N PRO A 205 -7.91 -7.76 -10.32
CA PRO A 205 -7.83 -9.22 -10.41
C PRO A 205 -6.67 -9.79 -9.60
N THR A 206 -6.92 -10.88 -8.88
CA THR A 206 -5.90 -11.71 -8.25
C THR A 206 -5.48 -12.79 -9.25
N TYR A 207 -4.18 -13.09 -9.34
CA TYR A 207 -3.65 -14.06 -10.28
C TYR A 207 -3.12 -15.30 -9.57
N VAL A 208 -3.34 -16.47 -10.18
CA VAL A 208 -2.79 -17.74 -9.71
C VAL A 208 -2.30 -18.55 -10.91
N TRP A 209 -1.16 -19.23 -10.71
CA TRP A 209 -0.59 -20.16 -11.68
C TRP A 209 -0.94 -21.58 -11.31
N LEU A 210 -1.56 -22.30 -12.24
CA LEU A 210 -1.93 -23.71 -12.07
C LEU A 210 -1.16 -24.59 -13.06
N ASP A 211 -0.94 -25.83 -12.69
CA ASP A 211 -0.31 -26.85 -13.52
C ASP A 211 -1.24 -27.25 -14.68
N ASP A 212 -0.85 -26.94 -15.92
CA ASP A 212 -1.62 -27.26 -17.13
C ASP A 212 -1.40 -28.68 -17.65
N GLN A 213 -0.39 -29.41 -17.16
CA GLN A 213 -0.04 -30.76 -17.69
C GLN A 213 -1.05 -31.84 -17.26
N GLU A 214 -1.63 -31.67 -16.10
CA GLU A 214 -2.63 -32.60 -15.59
C GLU A 214 -4.03 -31.97 -15.69
N LYS A 215 -4.65 -32.05 -16.87
CA LYS A 215 -5.98 -31.49 -17.18
C LYS A 215 -7.10 -31.83 -16.18
N SER A 216 -6.89 -32.82 -15.31
CA SER A 216 -7.91 -33.25 -14.34
C SER A 216 -7.70 -32.69 -12.94
N GLN A 217 -6.60 -31.99 -12.65
CA GLN A 217 -6.29 -31.62 -11.27
C GLN A 217 -6.05 -30.12 -11.03
N GLU A 218 -5.69 -29.34 -12.05
CA GLU A 218 -5.47 -27.89 -11.93
C GLU A 218 -4.75 -27.53 -10.61
N LYS A 219 -3.61 -28.21 -10.39
CA LYS A 219 -2.88 -28.16 -9.13
C LYS A 219 -2.23 -26.82 -8.96
N PHE A 220 -2.13 -26.34 -7.72
CA PHE A 220 -1.38 -25.11 -7.41
C PHE A 220 0.06 -25.25 -7.91
N PHE A 221 0.48 -24.31 -8.71
CA PHE A 221 1.88 -24.16 -9.07
C PHE A 221 2.50 -22.97 -8.36
N ALA A 222 1.95 -21.76 -8.54
CA ALA A 222 2.53 -20.58 -7.92
C ALA A 222 1.50 -19.45 -7.74
N SER A 223 1.80 -18.56 -6.81
CA SER A 223 1.28 -17.19 -6.79
C SER A 223 2.49 -16.26 -6.78
N VAL A 224 2.60 -15.38 -7.76
CA VAL A 224 3.77 -14.53 -7.91
C VAL A 224 3.37 -13.06 -7.97
N ASP A 225 4.08 -12.26 -7.21
CA ASP A 225 4.12 -10.82 -7.36
C ASP A 225 5.50 -10.28 -6.94
N GLU A 226 5.70 -8.98 -7.12
CA GLU A 226 7.01 -8.36 -6.86
C GLU A 226 7.38 -8.32 -5.39
N TRP A 227 6.39 -8.13 -4.53
CA TRP A 227 6.63 -8.09 -3.09
C TRP A 227 6.75 -9.48 -2.49
N GLY A 228 5.86 -10.41 -2.86
CA GLY A 228 5.82 -11.74 -2.30
C GLY A 228 5.46 -12.81 -3.33
N SER A 229 6.28 -13.84 -3.47
CA SER A 229 6.03 -14.94 -4.38
C SER A 229 6.15 -16.28 -3.66
N ILE A 230 5.26 -17.20 -4.01
CA ILE A 230 5.34 -18.59 -3.55
C ILE A 230 5.36 -19.52 -4.75
N VAL A 231 6.39 -20.37 -4.80
CA VAL A 231 6.66 -21.30 -5.91
C VAL A 231 7.13 -22.63 -5.35
N PRO A 232 7.01 -23.76 -6.09
CA PRO A 232 7.59 -25.02 -5.65
C PRO A 232 9.09 -24.87 -5.39
N GLU A 233 9.59 -25.55 -4.35
CA GLU A 233 11.02 -25.56 -4.02
C GLU A 233 11.85 -25.98 -5.24
N GLY A 234 12.87 -25.18 -5.57
CA GLY A 234 13.71 -25.37 -6.76
C GLY A 234 13.18 -24.67 -8.04
N TRP A 235 12.02 -23.96 -7.98
CA TRP A 235 11.48 -23.19 -9.10
C TRP A 235 11.59 -21.66 -8.91
N GLU A 236 12.37 -21.21 -7.95
CA GLU A 236 12.52 -19.80 -7.60
C GLU A 236 12.99 -18.96 -8.80
N THR A 237 13.82 -19.55 -9.67
CA THR A 237 14.31 -18.87 -10.89
C THR A 237 13.24 -18.63 -11.95
N ALA A 238 12.10 -19.34 -11.88
CA ALA A 238 10.99 -19.18 -12.81
C ALA A 238 10.07 -17.97 -12.47
N VAL A 239 10.24 -17.37 -11.29
CA VAL A 239 9.40 -16.24 -10.82
C VAL A 239 9.41 -15.09 -11.81
N GLN A 240 10.58 -14.67 -12.29
CA GLN A 240 10.69 -13.54 -13.21
C GLN A 240 10.00 -13.80 -14.56
N GLN A 241 10.05 -15.03 -15.05
CA GLN A 241 9.34 -15.40 -16.28
C GLN A 241 7.82 -15.35 -16.08
N MET A 242 7.32 -15.87 -14.96
CA MET A 242 5.90 -15.83 -14.63
C MET A 242 5.40 -14.39 -14.44
N LEU A 243 6.18 -13.56 -13.74
CA LEU A 243 5.90 -12.13 -13.60
C LEU A 243 5.78 -11.47 -14.97
N GLY A 244 6.72 -11.66 -15.88
CA GLY A 244 6.69 -11.05 -17.20
C GLY A 244 5.39 -11.35 -17.98
N VAL A 245 4.92 -12.61 -17.97
CA VAL A 245 3.65 -12.99 -18.61
C VAL A 245 2.44 -12.36 -17.90
N GLN A 246 2.45 -12.35 -16.58
CA GLN A 246 1.37 -11.76 -15.79
C GLN A 246 1.26 -10.26 -16.04
N ASP A 247 2.37 -9.61 -16.24
CA ASP A 247 2.45 -8.17 -16.48
C ASP A 247 1.91 -7.76 -17.84
N GLU A 248 2.14 -8.56 -18.87
CA GLU A 248 1.51 -8.32 -20.17
C GLU A 248 -0.02 -8.27 -20.03
N MET A 249 -0.61 -9.16 -19.22
CA MET A 249 -2.05 -9.16 -18.97
C MET A 249 -2.49 -7.92 -18.20
N LYS A 250 -1.74 -7.52 -17.18
CA LYS A 250 -2.01 -6.32 -16.39
C LYS A 250 -1.90 -5.05 -17.22
N HIS A 251 -0.85 -4.93 -18.05
CA HIS A 251 -0.67 -3.77 -18.93
C HIS A 251 -1.77 -3.67 -19.99
N GLY A 252 -2.20 -4.80 -20.57
CA GLY A 252 -3.34 -4.84 -21.48
C GLY A 252 -4.61 -4.32 -20.82
N ARG A 253 -4.90 -4.77 -19.58
CA ARG A 253 -6.03 -4.28 -18.79
C ARG A 253 -5.89 -2.79 -18.45
N ALA A 254 -4.72 -2.34 -18.02
CA ALA A 254 -4.47 -0.93 -17.70
C ALA A 254 -4.74 -0.03 -18.91
N ALA A 255 -4.27 -0.41 -20.10
CA ALA A 255 -4.50 0.32 -21.34
C ALA A 255 -6.01 0.36 -21.74
N GLN A 256 -6.75 -0.74 -21.53
CA GLN A 256 -8.19 -0.76 -21.75
C GLN A 256 -8.92 0.19 -20.79
N LEU A 257 -8.55 0.20 -19.50
CA LEU A 257 -9.12 1.11 -18.51
C LEU A 257 -8.78 2.57 -18.85
N ALA A 258 -7.54 2.85 -19.26
CA ALA A 258 -7.15 4.18 -19.70
C ALA A 258 -7.99 4.68 -20.88
N GLY A 259 -8.19 3.83 -21.91
CA GLY A 259 -9.06 4.16 -23.04
C GLY A 259 -10.54 4.34 -22.70
N LYS A 260 -11.01 3.73 -21.59
CA LYS A 260 -12.41 3.79 -21.16
C LYS A 260 -12.73 4.94 -20.22
N LEU A 261 -11.81 5.26 -19.29
CA LEU A 261 -12.07 6.09 -18.11
C LEU A 261 -11.33 7.43 -18.12
N ALA A 262 -10.38 7.64 -19.04
CA ALA A 262 -9.73 8.92 -19.25
C ALA A 262 -10.56 9.76 -20.23
N HIS A 263 -11.22 10.81 -19.73
CA HIS A 263 -12.07 11.66 -20.56
C HIS A 263 -11.29 12.88 -21.06
N HIS A 264 -10.99 12.90 -22.35
CA HIS A 264 -10.34 14.04 -22.98
C HIS A 264 -11.37 15.13 -23.31
N PRO A 265 -11.19 16.36 -22.83
CA PRO A 265 -12.20 17.40 -22.97
C PRO A 265 -12.35 17.89 -24.41
N ARG A 266 -13.56 18.38 -24.72
CA ARG A 266 -13.86 18.99 -26.03
C ARG A 266 -12.89 20.12 -26.36
N ALA A 267 -12.39 20.15 -27.60
CA ALA A 267 -11.41 21.12 -28.08
C ALA A 267 -10.15 21.22 -27.21
N ASN A 268 -9.85 20.19 -26.43
CA ASN A 268 -8.75 20.15 -25.47
C ASN A 268 -8.83 21.28 -24.42
N ARG A 269 -10.07 21.67 -24.02
CA ARG A 269 -10.36 22.76 -23.09
C ARG A 269 -11.42 22.40 -22.08
N ILE A 270 -11.21 22.85 -20.82
CA ILE A 270 -12.18 22.74 -19.74
C ILE A 270 -12.48 24.15 -19.22
N LEU A 271 -13.76 24.44 -18.99
CA LEU A 271 -14.21 25.65 -18.35
C LEU A 271 -15.03 25.35 -17.11
N PHE A 272 -14.43 25.51 -15.95
CA PHE A 272 -15.18 25.52 -14.69
C PHE A 272 -15.87 26.85 -14.49
N LYS A 273 -17.18 26.82 -14.20
CA LYS A 273 -17.98 28.02 -13.89
C LYS A 273 -18.56 27.92 -12.49
N ASN A 274 -18.76 29.10 -11.88
CA ASN A 274 -19.44 29.26 -10.58
C ASN A 274 -18.77 28.44 -9.45
N VAL A 275 -17.46 28.19 -9.53
CA VAL A 275 -16.72 27.44 -8.50
C VAL A 275 -16.22 28.36 -7.38
N ASN A 276 -16.16 27.82 -6.18
CA ASN A 276 -15.41 28.43 -5.10
C ASN A 276 -13.97 27.93 -5.20
N VAL A 277 -13.00 28.80 -5.46
CA VAL A 277 -11.58 28.41 -5.59
C VAL A 277 -10.91 28.49 -4.23
N PHE A 278 -10.26 27.41 -3.82
CA PHE A 278 -9.36 27.42 -2.66
C PHE A 278 -8.01 28.02 -3.07
N ASP A 279 -7.71 29.20 -2.55
CA ASP A 279 -6.39 29.81 -2.68
C ASP A 279 -5.43 29.18 -1.65
N SER A 280 -4.61 28.25 -2.10
CA SER A 280 -3.62 27.57 -1.25
C SER A 280 -2.55 28.51 -0.67
N THR A 281 -2.38 29.72 -1.20
CA THR A 281 -1.43 30.68 -0.67
C THR A 281 -1.95 31.33 0.60
N SER A 282 -3.20 31.80 0.56
CA SER A 282 -3.82 32.48 1.70
C SER A 282 -4.65 31.59 2.61
N GLY A 283 -4.94 30.33 2.19
CA GLY A 283 -5.85 29.43 2.89
C GLY A 283 -7.32 29.86 2.83
N LYS A 284 -7.71 30.70 1.90
CA LYS A 284 -9.06 31.26 1.80
C LYS A 284 -9.81 30.75 0.59
N ILE A 285 -11.14 30.78 0.69
CA ILE A 285 -12.03 30.52 -0.45
C ILE A 285 -12.27 31.83 -1.20
N ILE A 286 -12.05 31.81 -2.51
CA ILE A 286 -12.44 32.88 -3.45
C ILE A 286 -13.72 32.43 -4.16
N PRO A 287 -14.89 33.04 -3.87
CA PRO A 287 -16.16 32.54 -4.35
C PRO A 287 -16.41 32.88 -5.82
N ASN A 288 -17.27 32.07 -6.47
CA ASN A 288 -17.87 32.31 -7.76
C ASN A 288 -16.88 32.60 -8.88
N GLN A 289 -15.80 31.85 -8.96
CA GLN A 289 -14.76 31.98 -9.97
C GLN A 289 -15.09 31.21 -11.25
N THR A 290 -14.42 31.57 -12.33
CA THR A 290 -14.41 30.83 -13.61
C THR A 290 -12.96 30.48 -13.95
N VAL A 291 -12.65 29.19 -14.12
CA VAL A 291 -11.28 28.70 -14.38
C VAL A 291 -11.22 28.05 -15.76
N LEU A 292 -10.36 28.57 -16.63
CA LEU A 292 -10.12 28.07 -17.99
C LEU A 292 -8.83 27.23 -18.03
N ILE A 293 -8.95 26.03 -18.58
CA ILE A 293 -7.85 25.12 -18.86
C ILE A 293 -7.75 24.89 -20.35
N GLU A 294 -6.53 24.89 -20.88
CA GLU A 294 -6.22 24.46 -22.24
C GLU A 294 -5.04 23.49 -22.24
N GLY A 295 -5.23 22.34 -22.87
CA GLY A 295 -4.27 21.25 -22.74
C GLY A 295 -4.13 20.82 -21.29
N ASN A 296 -2.90 20.78 -20.83
CA ASN A 296 -2.59 20.44 -19.43
C ASN A 296 -2.29 21.66 -18.54
N ARG A 297 -2.66 22.91 -18.98
CA ARG A 297 -2.34 24.13 -18.23
C ARG A 297 -3.60 24.95 -17.90
N ILE A 298 -3.56 25.55 -16.73
CA ILE A 298 -4.50 26.60 -16.34
C ILE A 298 -4.12 27.85 -17.12
N ILE A 299 -5.08 28.42 -17.89
CA ILE A 299 -4.87 29.57 -18.71
C ILE A 299 -5.24 30.84 -17.98
N ASP A 300 -6.40 30.81 -17.30
CA ASP A 300 -6.92 31.99 -16.61
C ASP A 300 -7.83 31.61 -15.44
N VAL A 301 -7.93 32.48 -14.46
CA VAL A 301 -8.82 32.39 -13.30
C VAL A 301 -9.63 33.69 -13.25
N ASP A 302 -10.95 33.60 -13.04
CA ASP A 302 -11.91 34.71 -13.12
C ASP A 302 -12.15 35.23 -14.57
N VAL A 303 -12.29 34.30 -15.49
CA VAL A 303 -12.53 34.58 -16.92
C VAL A 303 -13.84 35.33 -17.12
N SER A 304 -13.79 36.56 -17.60
CA SER A 304 -14.95 37.35 -18.01
C SER A 304 -15.10 37.31 -19.53
N GLY A 305 -16.12 36.58 -20.02
CA GLY A 305 -16.44 36.53 -21.45
C GLY A 305 -15.49 35.66 -22.26
N TYR A 306 -15.79 34.37 -22.35
CA TYR A 306 -15.05 33.42 -23.19
C TYR A 306 -15.68 33.39 -24.60
N ASP A 307 -14.90 33.70 -25.64
CA ASP A 307 -15.30 33.74 -27.06
C ASP A 307 -14.54 32.72 -27.93
N GLY A 308 -13.73 31.85 -27.31
CA GLY A 308 -12.96 30.79 -27.98
C GLY A 308 -13.78 29.56 -28.40
N PRO A 309 -13.13 28.50 -28.90
CA PRO A 309 -13.77 27.22 -29.22
C PRO A 309 -14.51 26.63 -28.03
N LEU A 310 -15.69 26.02 -28.26
CA LEU A 310 -16.58 25.50 -27.23
C LEU A 310 -15.87 24.48 -26.32
N PRO A 311 -15.59 24.80 -25.03
CA PRO A 311 -14.91 23.90 -24.10
C PRO A 311 -15.84 22.85 -23.54
N GLU A 312 -15.25 21.87 -22.80
CA GLU A 312 -16.00 21.05 -21.85
C GLU A 312 -16.41 21.94 -20.67
N LEU A 313 -17.73 22.08 -20.47
CA LEU A 313 -18.27 22.98 -19.43
C LEU A 313 -18.62 22.18 -18.18
N ILE A 314 -18.05 22.61 -17.04
CA ILE A 314 -18.37 22.07 -15.72
C ILE A 314 -18.96 23.18 -14.85
N ASP A 315 -20.25 23.08 -14.52
CA ASP A 315 -20.89 23.99 -13.57
C ASP A 315 -20.66 23.51 -12.13
N GLY A 316 -19.82 24.21 -11.42
CA GLY A 316 -19.46 23.90 -10.05
C GLY A 316 -20.16 24.73 -9.00
N LYS A 317 -21.35 25.27 -9.29
CA LYS A 317 -22.13 26.08 -8.34
C LYS A 317 -22.27 25.42 -6.97
N GLY A 318 -21.76 26.11 -5.94
CA GLY A 318 -21.75 25.65 -4.55
C GLY A 318 -20.62 24.67 -4.22
N LYS A 319 -19.78 24.30 -5.20
CA LYS A 319 -18.66 23.36 -5.02
C LYS A 319 -17.33 24.09 -4.90
N THR A 320 -16.37 23.43 -4.28
CA THR A 320 -15.03 23.97 -4.10
C THR A 320 -14.05 23.29 -5.07
N LEU A 321 -13.34 24.11 -5.84
CA LEU A 321 -12.23 23.67 -6.68
C LEU A 321 -10.92 23.85 -5.91
N LEU A 322 -10.20 22.76 -5.74
CA LEU A 322 -8.92 22.66 -5.06
C LEU A 322 -7.81 22.37 -6.08
N PRO A 323 -6.55 22.70 -5.81
CA PRO A 323 -5.44 22.00 -6.47
C PRO A 323 -5.54 20.51 -6.18
N GLY A 324 -5.05 19.68 -7.09
CA GLY A 324 -4.98 18.26 -6.87
C GLY A 324 -4.20 17.91 -5.59
N LEU A 325 -4.73 16.96 -4.83
CA LEU A 325 -4.16 16.56 -3.55
C LEU A 325 -2.87 15.76 -3.75
N TRP A 326 -2.01 15.81 -2.74
CA TRP A 326 -0.78 15.03 -2.64
C TRP A 326 -0.90 14.00 -1.51
N ASP A 327 -0.48 12.75 -1.79
CA ASP A 327 -0.13 11.79 -0.75
C ASP A 327 1.39 11.68 -0.67
N MET A 328 1.96 12.14 0.44
CA MET A 328 3.41 12.24 0.61
C MET A 328 4.06 10.93 1.06
N HIS A 329 3.27 9.86 1.26
CA HIS A 329 3.78 8.53 1.61
C HIS A 329 2.93 7.42 0.98
N ALA A 330 3.28 7.05 -0.21
CA ALA A 330 2.61 5.98 -0.96
C ALA A 330 3.58 4.85 -1.35
N HIS A 331 3.02 3.70 -1.68
CA HIS A 331 3.67 2.54 -2.28
C HIS A 331 2.79 2.09 -3.44
N VAL A 332 3.03 2.66 -4.64
CA VAL A 332 2.09 2.58 -5.76
C VAL A 332 1.96 1.18 -6.32
N THR A 333 0.71 0.70 -6.41
CA THR A 333 0.33 -0.60 -6.99
C THR A 333 -0.67 -0.43 -8.15
N ASP A 334 -1.11 -1.54 -8.79
CA ASP A 334 -1.99 -1.54 -9.97
C ASP A 334 -3.34 -0.82 -9.79
N LYS A 335 -3.88 -0.79 -8.56
CA LYS A 335 -5.19 -0.23 -8.24
C LYS A 335 -5.11 1.20 -7.71
N ASP A 336 -3.94 1.61 -7.26
CA ASP A 336 -3.80 2.85 -6.51
C ASP A 336 -4.01 4.09 -7.39
N GLY A 337 -3.69 4.00 -8.68
CA GLY A 337 -3.96 5.08 -9.63
C GLY A 337 -5.43 5.45 -9.72
N LEU A 338 -6.31 4.44 -9.82
CA LEU A 338 -7.76 4.67 -9.89
C LEU A 338 -8.32 5.14 -8.54
N LEU A 339 -7.88 4.52 -7.43
CA LEU A 339 -8.32 4.90 -6.07
C LEU A 339 -7.92 6.35 -5.75
N ASN A 340 -6.69 6.71 -6.05
CA ASN A 340 -6.17 8.07 -5.82
C ASN A 340 -6.93 9.11 -6.63
N LEU A 341 -7.07 8.92 -7.95
CA LEU A 341 -7.80 9.88 -8.78
C LEU A 341 -9.28 9.96 -8.41
N ALA A 342 -9.91 8.85 -7.99
CA ALA A 342 -11.28 8.88 -7.47
C ALA A 342 -11.42 9.67 -6.16
N ALA A 343 -10.34 9.81 -5.41
CA ALA A 343 -10.28 10.57 -4.17
C ALA A 343 -9.72 12.00 -4.35
N GLY A 344 -9.44 12.44 -5.58
CA GLY A 344 -8.89 13.77 -5.83
C GLY A 344 -7.37 13.88 -5.68
N VAL A 345 -6.67 12.78 -5.46
CA VAL A 345 -5.21 12.75 -5.35
C VAL A 345 -4.60 12.69 -6.75
N THR A 346 -3.84 13.71 -7.13
CA THR A 346 -3.21 13.78 -8.46
C THR A 346 -1.72 13.52 -8.44
N THR A 347 -1.09 13.64 -7.27
CA THR A 347 0.34 13.41 -7.09
C THR A 347 0.59 12.55 -5.85
N VAL A 348 1.50 11.59 -5.95
CA VAL A 348 1.97 10.81 -4.82
C VAL A 348 3.50 10.81 -4.77
N ARG A 349 4.06 10.75 -3.56
CA ARG A 349 5.46 10.45 -3.36
C ARG A 349 5.57 8.95 -3.04
N ASP A 350 6.16 8.19 -3.95
CA ASP A 350 6.41 6.76 -3.73
C ASP A 350 7.66 6.59 -2.87
N MET A 351 7.47 5.99 -1.69
CA MET A 351 8.51 5.93 -0.67
C MET A 351 9.27 4.61 -0.64
N ALA A 352 8.81 3.58 -1.34
CA ALA A 352 9.53 2.33 -1.56
C ALA A 352 8.80 1.46 -2.58
N ASN A 353 9.50 1.08 -3.62
CA ASN A 353 8.99 0.12 -4.61
C ASN A 353 10.17 -0.56 -5.32
N ASP A 354 9.87 -1.57 -6.14
CA ASP A 354 10.85 -2.08 -7.09
C ASP A 354 11.18 -0.98 -8.11
N THR A 355 12.46 -0.67 -8.27
CA THR A 355 12.92 0.46 -9.08
C THR A 355 12.51 0.35 -10.56
N ASP A 356 12.69 -0.83 -11.15
CA ASP A 356 12.41 -1.03 -12.58
C ASP A 356 10.90 -0.96 -12.84
N SER A 357 10.12 -1.59 -11.99
CA SER A 357 8.65 -1.59 -12.05
C SER A 357 8.06 -0.21 -11.90
N LEU A 358 8.54 0.55 -10.91
CA LEU A 358 8.04 1.88 -10.64
C LEU A 358 8.33 2.85 -11.79
N LEU A 359 9.55 2.80 -12.34
CA LEU A 359 9.93 3.63 -13.47
C LEU A 359 9.12 3.30 -14.73
N ALA A 360 8.88 2.01 -14.98
CA ALA A 360 8.07 1.61 -16.11
C ALA A 360 6.59 1.97 -15.93
N ARG A 361 6.05 1.87 -14.70
CA ARG A 361 4.70 2.34 -14.40
C ARG A 361 4.58 3.83 -14.63
N ARG A 362 5.49 4.63 -14.07
CA ARG A 362 5.52 6.08 -14.31
C ARG A 362 5.51 6.40 -15.80
N LYS A 363 6.34 5.72 -16.58
CA LYS A 363 6.35 5.88 -18.04
C LYS A 363 5.01 5.56 -18.69
N ARG A 364 4.34 4.46 -18.31
CA ARG A 364 3.01 4.12 -18.86
C ARG A 364 1.94 5.17 -18.50
N ILE A 365 2.01 5.71 -17.27
CA ILE A 365 1.12 6.79 -16.84
C ILE A 365 1.38 8.06 -17.64
N ASP A 366 2.65 8.45 -17.80
CA ASP A 366 3.06 9.64 -18.56
C ASP A 366 2.70 9.51 -20.06
N GLU A 367 2.67 8.30 -20.60
CA GLU A 367 2.24 7.99 -21.97
C GLU A 367 0.71 7.83 -22.12
N GLY A 368 -0.07 7.96 -21.04
CA GLY A 368 -1.53 7.75 -21.04
C GLY A 368 -1.96 6.29 -21.25
N LYS A 369 -1.06 5.33 -21.07
CA LYS A 369 -1.33 3.88 -21.20
C LYS A 369 -1.81 3.24 -19.89
N GLU A 370 -1.70 3.94 -18.78
CA GLU A 370 -2.17 3.53 -17.45
C GLU A 370 -2.75 4.75 -16.75
N ILE A 371 -3.90 4.59 -16.09
CA ILE A 371 -4.46 5.65 -15.25
C ILE A 371 -3.70 5.68 -13.94
N GLY A 372 -3.16 6.86 -13.60
CA GLY A 372 -2.47 7.01 -12.33
C GLY A 372 -2.10 8.46 -12.02
N THR A 373 -1.63 8.63 -10.81
CA THR A 373 -1.13 9.90 -10.29
C THR A 373 0.25 10.23 -10.86
N ARG A 374 0.68 11.47 -10.76
CA ARG A 374 2.08 11.86 -10.90
C ARG A 374 2.88 11.21 -9.77
N ILE A 375 3.98 10.54 -10.12
CA ILE A 375 4.81 9.81 -9.14
C ILE A 375 6.11 10.57 -8.91
N VAL A 376 6.30 11.03 -7.67
CA VAL A 376 7.57 11.56 -7.17
C VAL A 376 8.34 10.42 -6.54
N LEU A 377 9.63 10.27 -6.90
CA LEU A 377 10.42 9.09 -6.60
C LEU A 377 11.32 9.28 -5.37
N ALA A 378 11.16 8.45 -4.34
CA ALA A 378 12.11 8.28 -3.24
C ALA A 378 12.72 6.88 -3.25
N GLY A 379 14.05 6.81 -3.25
CA GLY A 379 14.80 5.55 -3.34
C GLY A 379 15.08 4.96 -1.97
N ILE A 380 14.57 3.75 -1.71
CA ILE A 380 14.78 3.06 -0.44
C ILE A 380 16.13 2.35 -0.40
N ILE A 381 16.89 2.55 0.69
CA ILE A 381 18.12 1.83 1.02
C ILE A 381 17.96 1.18 2.37
N ASP A 382 18.26 -0.13 2.48
CA ASP A 382 18.30 -0.81 3.79
C ASP A 382 19.59 -1.61 3.98
N GLY A 383 19.83 -2.06 5.21
CA GLY A 383 20.95 -2.91 5.57
C GLY A 383 20.67 -4.38 5.33
N LYS A 384 21.68 -5.15 4.89
CA LYS A 384 21.61 -6.61 4.78
C LYS A 384 21.47 -7.25 6.17
N GLY A 385 20.54 -8.18 6.31
CA GLY A 385 20.36 -8.89 7.57
C GLY A 385 18.99 -9.56 7.73
N PRO A 386 18.75 -10.21 8.89
CA PRO A 386 17.51 -10.97 9.13
C PRO A 386 16.26 -10.09 9.27
N TYR A 387 16.44 -8.78 9.46
CA TYR A 387 15.35 -7.79 9.57
C TYR A 387 15.37 -6.77 8.43
N GLN A 388 16.05 -7.09 7.32
CA GLN A 388 16.04 -6.25 6.14
C GLN A 388 14.63 -5.98 5.63
N GLY A 389 14.41 -4.76 5.13
CA GLY A 389 13.14 -4.33 4.55
C GLY A 389 12.89 -4.93 3.16
N PRO A 390 11.69 -4.71 2.62
CA PRO A 390 11.30 -5.22 1.30
C PRO A 390 11.91 -4.34 0.20
N THR A 391 13.21 -4.50 -0.03
CA THR A 391 13.95 -3.83 -1.10
C THR A 391 15.05 -4.71 -1.65
N LYS A 392 15.41 -4.51 -2.91
CA LYS A 392 16.58 -5.10 -3.55
C LYS A 392 17.86 -4.29 -3.29
N VAL A 393 17.74 -3.05 -2.83
CA VAL A 393 18.86 -2.15 -2.58
C VAL A 393 19.32 -2.28 -1.14
N LEU A 394 20.19 -3.24 -0.90
CA LEU A 394 20.72 -3.62 0.40
C LEU A 394 22.20 -3.31 0.48
N VAL A 395 22.63 -2.61 1.54
CA VAL A 395 24.00 -2.16 1.74
C VAL A 395 24.63 -2.72 3.00
N SER A 396 25.94 -2.94 2.97
CA SER A 396 26.73 -3.48 4.09
C SER A 396 27.96 -2.61 4.42
N ASN A 397 28.26 -1.63 3.57
CA ASN A 397 29.41 -0.74 3.73
C ASN A 397 29.17 0.60 3.02
N GLU A 398 30.02 1.59 3.30
CA GLU A 398 29.91 2.95 2.74
C GLU A 398 30.00 2.97 1.20
N ALA A 399 30.83 2.13 0.59
CA ALA A 399 31.00 2.12 -0.86
C ALA A 399 29.71 1.67 -1.56
N GLU A 400 29.06 0.61 -1.05
CA GLU A 400 27.76 0.14 -1.54
C GLU A 400 26.69 1.23 -1.34
N ALA A 401 26.69 1.91 -0.20
CA ALA A 401 25.75 2.97 0.13
C ALA A 401 25.86 4.16 -0.82
N ARG A 402 27.06 4.68 -1.06
CA ARG A 402 27.30 5.77 -2.02
C ARG A 402 26.91 5.39 -3.43
N ALA A 403 27.29 4.18 -3.89
CA ALA A 403 26.89 3.67 -5.19
C ALA A 403 25.36 3.56 -5.37
N ALA A 404 24.64 3.16 -4.33
CA ALA A 404 23.17 3.11 -4.34
C ALA A 404 22.57 4.51 -4.52
N VAL A 405 23.06 5.50 -3.78
CA VAL A 405 22.62 6.91 -3.91
C VAL A 405 22.88 7.45 -5.31
N GLU A 406 24.11 7.24 -5.85
CA GLU A 406 24.45 7.65 -7.21
C GLU A 406 23.55 6.99 -8.27
N ASN A 407 23.22 5.72 -8.08
CA ASN A 407 22.32 5.00 -8.99
C ASN A 407 20.91 5.61 -8.96
N TYR A 408 20.34 5.88 -7.79
CA TYR A 408 19.05 6.54 -7.68
C TYR A 408 19.05 7.93 -8.32
N LYS A 409 20.13 8.71 -8.15
CA LYS A 409 20.28 10.00 -8.85
C LYS A 409 20.24 9.85 -10.36
N LYS A 410 20.98 8.89 -10.91
CA LYS A 410 21.00 8.61 -12.37
C LYS A 410 19.63 8.23 -12.91
N LEU A 411 18.81 7.54 -12.10
CA LEU A 411 17.46 7.12 -12.45
C LEU A 411 16.39 8.22 -12.25
N GLY A 412 16.80 9.43 -11.81
CA GLY A 412 15.90 10.57 -11.66
C GLY A 412 15.12 10.59 -10.35
N TYR A 413 15.57 9.87 -9.33
CA TYR A 413 15.05 9.99 -7.98
C TYR A 413 15.43 11.35 -7.38
N VAL A 414 14.59 11.87 -6.49
CA VAL A 414 14.77 13.20 -5.88
C VAL A 414 15.01 13.12 -4.37
N GLN A 415 14.85 11.94 -3.81
CA GLN A 415 14.94 11.68 -2.38
C GLN A 415 15.48 10.28 -2.11
N ILE A 416 16.19 10.11 -0.99
CA ILE A 416 16.60 8.81 -0.44
C ILE A 416 15.78 8.54 0.82
N LYS A 417 15.24 7.32 0.92
CA LYS A 417 14.62 6.78 2.14
C LYS A 417 15.58 5.80 2.81
N ILE A 418 16.13 6.17 3.96
CA ILE A 418 16.91 5.25 4.80
C ILE A 418 15.94 4.39 5.61
N TYR A 419 16.20 3.08 5.65
CA TYR A 419 15.33 2.13 6.35
C TYR A 419 15.98 1.60 7.65
N SER A 420 15.23 0.82 8.44
CA SER A 420 15.54 0.56 9.86
C SER A 420 16.74 -0.36 10.11
N SER A 421 17.19 -1.14 9.11
CA SER A 421 18.31 -2.09 9.28
C SER A 421 19.64 -1.57 8.75
N VAL A 422 19.68 -0.33 8.24
CA VAL A 422 20.95 0.30 7.84
C VAL A 422 21.86 0.41 9.09
N PRO A 423 23.11 -0.11 9.04
CA PRO A 423 24.05 0.06 10.14
C PRO A 423 24.32 1.54 10.45
N PRO A 424 24.28 1.97 11.74
CA PRO A 424 24.46 3.38 12.11
C PRO A 424 25.72 4.04 11.53
N GLU A 425 26.79 3.30 11.39
CA GLU A 425 28.08 3.78 10.85
C GLU A 425 28.03 4.11 9.35
N ILE A 426 27.05 3.57 8.61
CA ILE A 426 26.87 3.82 7.17
C ILE A 426 25.97 5.04 6.91
N VAL A 427 25.09 5.38 7.85
CA VAL A 427 24.13 6.48 7.71
C VAL A 427 24.78 7.80 7.29
N PRO A 428 25.91 8.25 7.87
CA PRO A 428 26.58 9.48 7.44
C PRO A 428 27.01 9.47 5.98
N ALA A 429 27.43 8.30 5.45
CA ALA A 429 27.87 8.18 4.06
C ALA A 429 26.70 8.31 3.07
N ILE A 430 25.49 7.77 3.43
CA ILE A 430 24.28 7.93 2.63
C ILE A 430 23.88 9.40 2.57
N ILE A 431 23.85 10.08 3.72
CA ILE A 431 23.44 11.49 3.84
C ILE A 431 24.39 12.39 3.05
N ASP A 432 25.70 12.25 3.27
CA ASP A 432 26.73 13.02 2.56
C ASP A 432 26.60 12.87 1.04
N GLU A 433 26.50 11.64 0.54
CA GLU A 433 26.39 11.38 -0.90
C GLU A 433 25.04 11.88 -1.48
N ALA A 434 23.94 11.75 -0.73
CA ALA A 434 22.65 12.25 -1.15
C ALA A 434 22.67 13.79 -1.30
N HIS A 435 23.13 14.50 -0.28
CA HIS A 435 23.21 15.96 -0.30
C HIS A 435 24.16 16.49 -1.37
N LYS A 436 25.31 15.85 -1.55
CA LYS A 436 26.25 16.15 -2.64
C LYS A 436 25.59 16.03 -4.03
N ASN A 437 24.67 15.10 -4.19
CA ASN A 437 23.89 14.91 -5.42
C ASN A 437 22.59 15.75 -5.47
N GLY A 438 22.32 16.59 -4.48
CA GLY A 438 21.11 17.41 -4.38
C GLY A 438 19.85 16.59 -4.16
N LEU A 439 19.95 15.44 -3.48
CA LEU A 439 18.85 14.60 -3.06
C LEU A 439 18.49 14.89 -1.59
N ARG A 440 17.20 14.89 -1.28
CA ARG A 440 16.73 14.92 0.12
C ARG A 440 16.97 13.57 0.78
N VAL A 441 17.12 13.59 2.10
CA VAL A 441 17.25 12.38 2.93
C VAL A 441 16.11 12.29 3.92
N SER A 442 15.43 11.18 3.95
CA SER A 442 14.34 10.89 4.87
C SER A 442 14.38 9.44 5.32
N GLY A 443 13.48 9.05 6.18
CA GLY A 443 13.24 7.64 6.43
C GLY A 443 12.87 7.29 7.86
N HIS A 444 13.01 6.01 8.10
CA HIS A 444 12.97 5.45 9.43
C HIS A 444 14.21 5.85 10.23
N ILE A 445 14.13 5.66 11.53
CA ILE A 445 15.33 5.75 12.38
C ILE A 445 15.96 4.35 12.43
N PRO A 446 17.22 4.21 11.99
CA PRO A 446 17.93 2.94 12.04
C PRO A 446 18.02 2.40 13.48
N ALA A 447 18.02 1.08 13.61
CA ALA A 447 18.19 0.43 14.90
C ALA A 447 19.47 0.91 15.60
N ASN A 448 19.41 1.07 16.90
CA ASN A 448 20.47 1.65 17.76
C ASN A 448 20.71 3.17 17.58
N MET A 449 19.88 3.88 16.83
CA MET A 449 19.93 5.35 16.73
C MET A 449 18.64 5.97 17.29
N THR A 450 18.73 7.27 17.60
CA THR A 450 17.60 8.14 17.95
C THR A 450 17.27 9.07 16.78
N ALA A 451 16.03 9.59 16.74
CA ALA A 451 15.65 10.58 15.74
C ALA A 451 16.52 11.85 15.85
N ALA A 452 16.86 12.27 17.05
CA ALA A 452 17.75 13.43 17.30
C ALA A 452 19.16 13.23 16.72
N GLU A 453 19.70 12.01 16.75
CA GLU A 453 21.01 11.70 16.14
C GLU A 453 20.90 11.78 14.62
N CYS A 454 19.85 11.22 14.01
CA CYS A 454 19.63 11.28 12.56
C CYS A 454 19.46 12.73 12.07
N VAL A 455 18.71 13.57 12.80
CA VAL A 455 18.55 15.00 12.49
C VAL A 455 19.89 15.73 12.51
N LYS A 456 20.71 15.49 13.55
CA LYS A 456 22.06 16.09 13.66
C LYS A 456 23.01 15.65 12.55
N LEU A 457 22.80 14.45 11.98
CA LEU A 457 23.56 13.94 10.84
C LEU A 457 23.09 14.54 9.52
N GLY A 458 21.88 15.13 9.47
CA GLY A 458 21.37 15.81 8.26
C GLY A 458 20.10 15.18 7.64
N TYR A 459 19.27 14.45 8.40
CA TYR A 459 17.96 14.08 7.91
C TYR A 459 17.13 15.33 7.62
N ASP A 460 16.63 15.45 6.38
CA ASP A 460 15.70 16.51 5.97
C ASP A 460 14.28 16.24 6.45
N GLU A 461 13.97 14.95 6.72
CA GLU A 461 12.61 14.52 7.06
C GLU A 461 12.63 13.23 7.88
N ILE A 462 11.71 13.14 8.87
CA ILE A 462 11.46 11.91 9.63
C ILE A 462 10.08 11.37 9.24
N GLN A 463 10.02 10.06 8.99
CA GLN A 463 8.78 9.35 8.69
C GLN A 463 8.29 8.57 9.90
N HIS A 464 6.93 8.55 10.05
CA HIS A 464 6.20 7.85 11.09
C HIS A 464 6.36 8.41 12.50
N ILE A 465 5.23 8.79 13.09
CA ILE A 465 5.18 9.43 14.43
C ILE A 465 5.79 8.57 15.56
N ASN A 466 5.77 7.24 15.40
CA ASN A 466 6.35 6.33 16.38
C ASN A 466 7.86 6.57 16.59
N PHE A 467 8.60 6.94 15.54
CA PHE A 467 10.02 7.24 15.67
C PHE A 467 10.28 8.56 16.42
N LEU A 468 9.37 9.53 16.30
CA LEU A 468 9.44 10.75 17.11
C LEU A 468 9.21 10.44 18.59
N VAL A 469 8.28 9.51 18.89
CA VAL A 469 8.03 9.06 20.27
C VAL A 469 9.23 8.27 20.80
N LEU A 470 9.75 7.31 20.03
CA LEU A 470 10.88 6.47 20.43
C LEU A 470 12.16 7.28 20.68
N ASN A 471 12.28 8.49 20.15
CA ASN A 471 13.38 9.41 20.45
C ASN A 471 13.57 9.69 21.96
N PHE A 472 12.50 9.59 22.74
CA PHE A 472 12.52 9.83 24.19
C PHE A 472 12.80 8.58 25.03
N PHE A 473 12.99 7.43 24.38
CA PHE A 473 13.22 6.12 25.00
C PHE A 473 14.43 5.42 24.36
N PRO A 474 15.65 6.00 24.51
CA PRO A 474 16.85 5.52 23.80
C PRO A 474 17.30 4.10 24.22
N GLU A 475 16.74 3.56 25.29
CA GLU A 475 16.92 2.17 25.70
C GLU A 475 16.21 1.18 24.77
N ILE A 476 15.21 1.62 23.99
CA ILE A 476 14.50 0.81 23.00
C ILE A 476 15.27 0.86 21.68
N LYS A 477 16.18 -0.07 21.49
CA LYS A 477 17.11 -0.09 20.35
C LYS A 477 16.64 -0.94 19.18
N ASP A 478 15.70 -1.86 19.44
CA ASP A 478 15.18 -2.84 18.47
C ASP A 478 14.06 -2.21 17.61
N THR A 479 14.41 -1.20 16.81
CA THR A 479 13.45 -0.45 15.98
C THR A 479 13.28 -1.03 14.57
N ASN A 480 13.99 -2.09 14.22
CA ASN A 480 13.86 -2.79 12.96
C ASN A 480 12.94 -4.03 13.02
N THR A 481 12.34 -4.31 14.18
CA THR A 481 11.35 -5.38 14.38
C THR A 481 9.94 -4.85 14.65
N ILE A 482 9.03 -5.73 15.09
CA ILE A 482 7.67 -5.35 15.53
C ILE A 482 7.70 -4.42 16.75
N THR A 483 8.78 -4.40 17.51
CA THR A 483 8.98 -3.55 18.70
C THR A 483 8.70 -2.08 18.41
N ARG A 484 9.08 -1.59 17.21
CA ARG A 484 8.79 -0.20 16.79
C ARG A 484 7.29 0.14 16.72
N LEU A 485 6.42 -0.87 16.65
CA LEU A 485 4.97 -0.71 16.60
C LEU A 485 4.31 -0.97 17.96
N THR A 486 4.80 -1.97 18.71
CA THR A 486 4.20 -2.34 19.99
C THR A 486 4.59 -1.37 21.10
N LYS A 487 5.89 -1.01 21.20
CA LYS A 487 6.37 -0.15 22.28
C LYS A 487 5.74 1.25 22.30
N PRO A 488 5.62 1.98 21.19
CA PRO A 488 4.90 3.26 21.23
C PRO A 488 3.44 3.14 21.71
N GLY A 489 2.75 2.04 21.41
CA GLY A 489 1.41 1.76 21.95
C GLY A 489 1.39 1.61 23.47
N GLU A 490 2.47 1.06 24.04
CA GLU A 490 2.60 0.84 25.49
C GLU A 490 2.97 2.11 26.28
N ILE A 491 3.79 3.00 25.67
CA ILE A 491 4.48 4.07 26.42
C ILE A 491 3.99 5.48 26.12
N THR A 492 3.46 5.75 24.90
CA THR A 492 3.14 7.13 24.47
C THR A 492 2.10 7.81 25.36
N ALA A 493 1.15 7.05 25.93
CA ALA A 493 0.12 7.60 26.83
C ALA A 493 0.70 8.35 28.02
N GLY A 494 1.89 7.97 28.47
CA GLY A 494 2.60 8.60 29.61
C GLY A 494 3.56 9.72 29.22
N LEU A 495 3.69 10.05 27.93
CA LEU A 495 4.62 11.07 27.48
C LEU A 495 4.20 12.48 27.93
N ASP A 496 5.06 13.15 28.70
CA ASP A 496 4.86 14.56 29.05
C ASP A 496 5.36 15.46 27.92
N LEU A 497 4.42 16.01 27.15
CA LEU A 497 4.72 16.91 26.04
C LEU A 497 5.35 18.25 26.45
N ASN A 498 5.28 18.64 27.74
CA ASN A 498 5.90 19.85 28.26
C ASN A 498 7.31 19.60 28.86
N SER A 499 7.78 18.36 28.86
CA SER A 499 9.09 18.01 29.38
C SER A 499 10.23 18.72 28.62
N GLU A 500 11.34 19.01 29.29
CA GLU A 500 12.51 19.62 28.68
C GLU A 500 13.04 18.79 27.49
N GLN A 501 12.95 17.46 27.56
CA GLN A 501 13.36 16.57 26.48
C GLN A 501 12.53 16.79 25.22
N VAL A 502 11.20 16.85 25.33
CA VAL A 502 10.30 17.09 24.19
C VAL A 502 10.53 18.48 23.60
N GLN A 503 10.61 19.51 24.44
CA GLN A 503 10.81 20.90 23.99
C GLN A 503 12.19 21.10 23.33
N SER A 504 13.25 20.47 23.86
CA SER A 504 14.58 20.49 23.23
C SER A 504 14.62 19.78 21.90
N PHE A 505 13.87 18.66 21.75
CA PHE A 505 13.78 17.96 20.46
C PHE A 505 13.00 18.77 19.42
N ILE A 506 11.89 19.40 19.80
CA ILE A 506 11.16 20.33 18.92
C ILE A 506 12.08 21.45 18.43
N LYS A 507 12.87 22.03 19.33
CA LYS A 507 13.85 23.08 18.97
C LYS A 507 14.90 22.56 18.00
N LEU A 508 15.41 21.34 18.19
CA LEU A 508 16.35 20.70 17.28
C LEU A 508 15.74 20.54 15.86
N LEU A 509 14.48 20.05 15.77
CA LEU A 509 13.77 19.91 14.50
C LEU A 509 13.59 21.28 13.79
N GLN A 510 13.30 22.35 14.55
CA GLN A 510 13.18 23.71 14.01
C GLN A 510 14.54 24.23 13.49
N GLU A 511 15.62 24.06 14.25
CA GLU A 511 16.98 24.49 13.89
C GLU A 511 17.50 23.81 12.62
N HIS A 512 17.11 22.54 12.41
CA HIS A 512 17.47 21.76 11.23
C HIS A 512 16.43 21.84 10.08
N HIS A 513 15.32 22.57 10.29
CA HIS A 513 14.22 22.65 9.31
C HIS A 513 13.64 21.29 8.89
N THR A 514 13.70 20.29 9.76
CA THR A 514 13.28 18.92 9.51
C THR A 514 11.77 18.85 9.27
N LYS A 515 11.36 18.17 8.22
CA LYS A 515 9.95 17.90 7.87
C LYS A 515 9.47 16.64 8.56
N LEU A 516 8.16 16.51 8.73
CA LEU A 516 7.55 15.40 9.47
C LEU A 516 6.43 14.77 8.65
N ASP A 517 6.63 13.54 8.24
CA ASP A 517 5.65 12.69 7.56
C ASP A 517 5.13 11.66 8.57
N LEU A 518 4.01 11.97 9.22
CA LEU A 518 3.59 11.30 10.46
C LEU A 518 2.82 9.99 10.24
N THR A 519 2.13 9.84 9.12
CA THR A 519 1.32 8.66 8.75
C THR A 519 0.38 8.19 9.87
N LEU A 520 -0.42 9.12 10.39
CA LEU A 520 -1.28 8.89 11.56
C LEU A 520 -2.30 7.77 11.32
N THR A 521 -2.79 7.61 10.09
CA THR A 521 -3.73 6.55 9.70
C THR A 521 -3.19 5.15 9.97
N VAL A 522 -1.88 4.91 9.84
CA VAL A 522 -1.24 3.63 10.18
C VAL A 522 -1.41 3.32 11.66
N PHE A 523 -1.21 4.32 12.52
CA PHE A 523 -1.28 4.16 13.98
C PHE A 523 -2.72 4.15 14.48
N GLU A 524 -3.64 4.88 13.85
CA GLU A 524 -5.07 4.76 14.13
C GLU A 524 -5.52 3.31 13.89
N ASP A 525 -5.16 2.75 12.74
CA ASP A 525 -5.49 1.39 12.39
C ASP A 525 -4.96 0.37 13.41
N GLN A 526 -3.73 0.56 13.88
CA GLN A 526 -3.10 -0.37 14.80
C GLN A 526 -3.58 -0.24 16.24
N TYR A 527 -3.84 0.99 16.71
CA TYR A 527 -4.08 1.24 18.13
C TYR A 527 -5.55 1.43 18.47
N MET A 528 -6.40 1.85 17.51
CA MET A 528 -7.83 2.10 17.75
C MET A 528 -8.73 0.93 17.34
N ALA A 529 -8.35 0.18 16.29
CA ALA A 529 -9.10 -0.99 15.87
C ALA A 529 -8.71 -2.24 16.66
N ARG A 530 -9.65 -3.19 16.73
CA ARG A 530 -9.43 -4.55 17.24
C ARG A 530 -9.90 -5.54 16.20
N ILE A 531 -9.37 -6.76 16.25
CA ILE A 531 -9.82 -7.84 15.37
C ILE A 531 -11.35 -7.96 15.48
N GLY A 532 -12.05 -8.03 14.34
CA GLY A 532 -13.50 -8.01 14.25
C GLY A 532 -14.13 -6.61 14.19
N GLN A 533 -13.33 -5.55 14.25
CA GLN A 533 -13.81 -4.16 14.16
C GLN A 533 -13.23 -3.48 12.92
N ILE A 534 -14.07 -2.70 12.25
CA ILE A 534 -13.57 -1.76 11.21
C ILE A 534 -12.85 -0.62 11.91
N SER A 535 -11.65 -0.30 11.47
CA SER A 535 -10.92 0.87 11.94
C SER A 535 -11.73 2.15 11.73
N PRO A 536 -11.69 3.13 12.68
CA PRO A 536 -12.34 4.42 12.51
C PRO A 536 -11.99 5.09 11.16
N GLY A 537 -10.76 4.94 10.69
CA GLY A 537 -10.30 5.46 9.40
C GLY A 537 -11.10 4.99 8.20
N PHE A 538 -11.63 3.77 8.23
CA PHE A 538 -12.41 3.19 7.15
C PHE A 538 -13.91 3.11 7.41
N ALA A 539 -14.39 3.51 8.59
CA ALA A 539 -15.80 3.40 8.96
C ALA A 539 -16.75 4.09 7.96
N ALA A 540 -16.35 5.25 7.43
CA ALA A 540 -17.14 6.02 6.46
C ALA A 540 -17.27 5.34 5.08
N VAL A 541 -16.36 4.43 4.72
CA VAL A 541 -16.27 3.86 3.37
C VAL A 541 -16.43 2.34 3.33
N ALA A 542 -16.31 1.66 4.45
CA ALA A 542 -16.28 0.19 4.53
C ALA A 542 -17.45 -0.49 3.83
N ASN A 543 -18.68 0.05 3.98
CA ASN A 543 -19.89 -0.51 3.36
C ASN A 543 -19.95 -0.31 1.83
N ARG A 544 -19.07 0.51 1.28
CA ARG A 544 -18.95 0.75 -0.16
C ARG A 544 -17.94 -0.18 -0.83
N LEU A 545 -17.05 -0.79 -0.06
CA LEU A 545 -15.94 -1.61 -0.54
C LEU A 545 -16.43 -2.99 -1.01
N PRO A 546 -15.72 -3.63 -1.96
CA PRO A 546 -15.94 -5.03 -2.30
C PRO A 546 -15.92 -5.91 -1.05
N SER A 547 -16.79 -6.92 -0.99
CA SER A 547 -17.03 -7.69 0.24
C SER A 547 -15.77 -8.32 0.83
N GLN A 548 -14.87 -8.86 0.01
CA GLN A 548 -13.64 -9.47 0.52
C GLN A 548 -12.63 -8.40 0.98
N VAL A 549 -12.58 -7.23 0.34
CA VAL A 549 -11.78 -6.08 0.81
C VAL A 549 -12.30 -5.59 2.16
N ARG A 550 -13.63 -5.45 2.29
CA ARG A 550 -14.27 -5.07 3.58
C ARG A 550 -13.96 -6.08 4.68
N ARG A 551 -14.05 -7.39 4.39
CA ARG A 551 -13.68 -8.45 5.34
C ARG A 551 -12.22 -8.37 5.77
N GLY A 552 -11.31 -8.07 4.84
CA GLY A 552 -9.90 -7.82 5.16
C GLY A 552 -9.69 -6.71 6.20
N LEU A 553 -10.57 -5.69 6.24
CA LEU A 553 -10.49 -4.65 7.26
C LEU A 553 -10.81 -5.15 8.68
N LEU A 554 -11.52 -6.28 8.82
CA LEU A 554 -11.83 -6.88 10.14
C LEU A 554 -10.60 -7.52 10.80
N THR A 555 -9.55 -7.81 10.03
CA THR A 555 -8.27 -8.32 10.57
C THR A 555 -7.32 -7.20 10.99
N ALA A 556 -7.81 -5.95 10.92
CA ALA A 556 -7.11 -4.75 11.31
C ALA A 556 -6.89 -4.69 12.84
N GLY A 557 -5.85 -3.96 13.27
CA GLY A 557 -5.51 -3.73 14.67
C GLY A 557 -4.42 -4.65 15.18
N MET A 558 -3.67 -4.13 16.11
CA MET A 558 -2.80 -4.96 16.94
C MET A 558 -3.63 -5.55 18.07
N THR A 559 -3.28 -6.74 18.52
CA THR A 559 -3.76 -7.25 19.80
C THR A 559 -2.87 -6.71 20.92
N PRO A 560 -3.34 -5.73 21.72
CA PRO A 560 -2.56 -5.23 22.84
C PRO A 560 -2.31 -6.33 23.87
N PRO A 561 -1.22 -6.25 24.64
CA PRO A 561 -1.03 -7.11 25.80
C PRO A 561 -2.23 -7.03 26.78
N PRO A 562 -2.51 -8.10 27.54
CA PRO A 562 -3.62 -8.10 28.49
C PRO A 562 -3.62 -6.89 29.41
N GLY A 563 -4.75 -6.18 29.51
CA GLY A 563 -4.92 -4.98 30.33
C GLY A 563 -4.41 -3.68 29.71
N MET A 564 -3.84 -3.69 28.49
CA MET A 564 -3.30 -2.49 27.85
C MET A 564 -4.19 -1.89 26.75
N ASP A 565 -5.42 -2.37 26.58
CA ASP A 565 -6.32 -1.88 25.54
C ASP A 565 -6.54 -0.37 25.60
N ASP A 566 -6.85 0.15 26.79
CA ASP A 566 -7.04 1.59 27.01
C ASP A 566 -5.72 2.37 26.87
N THR A 567 -4.59 1.77 27.22
CA THR A 567 -3.27 2.40 27.07
C THR A 567 -2.97 2.65 25.59
N TYR A 568 -3.20 1.69 24.71
CA TYR A 568 -3.03 1.86 23.25
C TYR A 568 -3.89 2.98 22.68
N LYS A 569 -5.18 3.04 23.09
CA LYS A 569 -6.09 4.11 22.66
C LYS A 569 -5.63 5.49 23.17
N LYS A 570 -5.21 5.57 24.43
CA LYS A 570 -4.64 6.81 25.02
C LYS A 570 -3.31 7.19 24.34
N SER A 571 -2.51 6.21 23.94
CA SER A 571 -1.27 6.44 23.19
C SER A 571 -1.55 7.08 21.83
N PHE A 572 -2.57 6.62 21.09
CA PHE A 572 -2.97 7.28 19.86
C PHE A 572 -3.50 8.70 20.10
N ALA A 573 -4.34 8.91 21.11
CA ALA A 573 -4.80 10.24 21.47
C ALA A 573 -3.61 11.18 21.81
N LYS A 574 -2.59 10.67 22.50
CA LYS A 574 -1.37 11.42 22.82
C LYS A 574 -0.54 11.72 21.54
N MET A 575 -0.50 10.81 20.57
CA MET A 575 0.11 11.06 19.26
C MET A 575 -0.58 12.24 18.54
N LEU A 576 -1.91 12.33 18.58
CA LEU A 576 -2.64 13.47 18.01
C LEU A 576 -2.32 14.78 18.78
N GLU A 577 -2.27 14.76 20.12
CA GLU A 577 -1.83 15.92 20.91
C GLU A 577 -0.42 16.38 20.53
N TYR A 578 0.50 15.42 20.31
CA TYR A 578 1.88 15.70 19.91
C TYR A 578 1.93 16.29 18.50
N THR A 579 1.20 15.75 17.54
CA THR A 579 1.04 16.31 16.18
C THR A 579 0.59 17.78 16.23
N GLY A 580 -0.45 18.07 17.02
CA GLY A 580 -0.93 19.44 17.20
C GLY A 580 0.13 20.36 17.86
N LEU A 581 0.92 19.85 18.81
CA LEU A 581 2.04 20.60 19.39
C LEU A 581 3.13 20.90 18.35
N LEU A 582 3.54 19.89 17.57
CA LEU A 582 4.54 20.04 16.49
C LEU A 582 4.11 21.11 15.47
N SER A 583 2.86 21.05 15.01
CA SER A 583 2.30 22.05 14.07
C SER A 583 2.27 23.46 14.67
N ARG A 584 1.77 23.62 15.91
CA ARG A 584 1.76 24.93 16.60
C ARG A 584 3.17 25.48 16.88
N SER A 585 4.17 24.62 16.96
CA SER A 585 5.58 25.00 17.05
C SER A 585 6.18 25.44 15.71
N GLY A 586 5.38 25.49 14.64
CA GLY A 586 5.81 25.93 13.31
C GLY A 586 6.57 24.87 12.50
N LEU A 587 6.54 23.60 12.92
CA LEU A 587 7.09 22.50 12.14
C LEU A 587 6.15 22.15 10.97
N SER A 588 6.73 21.77 9.84
CA SER A 588 6.01 21.36 8.66
C SER A 588 5.56 19.91 8.79
N ILE A 589 4.27 19.70 8.80
CA ILE A 589 3.64 18.38 8.72
C ILE A 589 3.34 18.07 7.25
N GLU A 590 3.65 16.86 6.82
CA GLU A 590 3.38 16.33 5.49
C GLU A 590 2.27 15.28 5.58
N ASP A 591 1.26 15.40 4.70
CA ASP A 591 0.13 14.47 4.68
C ASP A 591 0.50 13.22 3.86
N GLY A 592 1.14 12.27 4.50
CA GLY A 592 1.50 10.96 3.97
C GLY A 592 0.73 9.84 4.65
N THR A 593 0.29 8.82 3.91
CA THR A 593 -0.62 7.82 4.46
C THR A 593 -0.01 6.48 4.81
N ASP A 594 0.89 5.96 3.97
CA ASP A 594 1.41 4.57 4.06
C ASP A 594 0.30 3.51 4.20
N ASN A 595 -0.88 3.78 3.61
CA ASN A 595 -2.10 3.00 3.78
C ASN A 595 -2.89 2.88 2.47
N MET A 596 -4.19 2.50 2.53
CA MET A 596 -5.04 2.31 1.35
C MET A 596 -5.17 3.61 0.56
N ALA A 597 -4.72 3.58 -0.69
CA ALA A 597 -4.70 4.73 -1.58
C ALA A 597 -6.04 5.47 -1.64
N GLY A 598 -5.99 6.78 -1.70
CA GLY A 598 -7.12 7.68 -1.78
C GLY A 598 -7.92 7.79 -0.48
N PHE A 599 -8.52 6.70 -0.02
CA PHE A 599 -9.36 6.71 1.19
C PHE A 599 -8.59 7.10 2.46
N ALA A 600 -7.35 6.63 2.58
CA ALA A 600 -6.53 6.92 3.74
C ALA A 600 -6.08 8.39 3.76
N LEU A 601 -5.84 9.03 2.61
CA LEU A 601 -5.48 10.44 2.60
C LEU A 601 -6.61 11.31 3.19
N HIS A 602 -7.85 11.05 2.80
CA HIS A 602 -8.97 11.78 3.40
C HIS A 602 -9.01 11.63 4.93
N ARG A 603 -8.65 10.44 5.44
CA ARG A 603 -8.58 10.22 6.89
C ARG A 603 -7.38 10.89 7.52
N GLU A 604 -6.21 10.90 6.88
CA GLU A 604 -5.03 11.61 7.38
C GLU A 604 -5.35 13.10 7.59
N LEU A 605 -5.99 13.75 6.60
CA LEU A 605 -6.43 15.13 6.70
C LEU A 605 -7.44 15.34 7.86
N GLU A 606 -8.36 14.39 8.08
CA GLU A 606 -9.27 14.45 9.24
C GLU A 606 -8.53 14.33 10.57
N LEU A 607 -7.52 13.46 10.65
CA LEU A 607 -6.72 13.27 11.86
C LEU A 607 -5.88 14.51 12.19
N ASP A 608 -5.35 15.19 11.20
CA ASP A 608 -4.65 16.46 11.39
C ASP A 608 -5.57 17.55 11.95
N VAL A 609 -6.81 17.63 11.45
CA VAL A 609 -7.80 18.52 12.04
C VAL A 609 -8.16 18.10 13.47
N MET A 610 -8.28 16.80 13.75
CA MET A 610 -8.50 16.28 15.10
C MET A 610 -7.31 16.59 16.03
N ALA A 611 -6.09 16.66 15.52
CA ALA A 611 -4.90 17.10 16.24
C ALA A 611 -4.90 18.63 16.56
N GLY A 612 -5.87 19.37 16.00
CA GLY A 612 -6.05 20.81 16.22
C GLY A 612 -5.41 21.69 15.14
N ILE A 613 -5.02 21.14 13.99
CA ILE A 613 -4.54 21.92 12.85
C ILE A 613 -5.78 22.48 12.10
N PRO A 614 -5.83 23.78 11.78
CA PRO A 614 -6.96 24.35 11.05
C PRO A 614 -7.15 23.69 9.67
N ALA A 615 -8.38 23.35 9.28
CA ALA A 615 -8.68 22.66 8.03
C ALA A 615 -8.08 23.34 6.79
N ALA A 616 -8.09 24.67 6.74
CA ALA A 616 -7.44 25.42 5.65
C ALA A 616 -5.92 25.18 5.60
N GLN A 617 -5.26 25.06 6.74
CA GLN A 617 -3.82 24.75 6.82
C GLN A 617 -3.55 23.31 6.39
N VAL A 618 -4.40 22.36 6.78
CA VAL A 618 -4.32 20.95 6.32
C VAL A 618 -4.43 20.89 4.79
N LEU A 619 -5.39 21.62 4.19
CA LEU A 619 -5.48 21.68 2.73
C LEU A 619 -4.25 22.35 2.08
N GLN A 620 -3.64 23.34 2.74
CA GLN A 620 -2.37 23.92 2.26
C GLN A 620 -1.23 22.89 2.33
N ASN A 621 -1.18 22.06 3.38
CA ASN A 621 -0.19 20.98 3.51
C ASN A 621 -0.34 19.95 2.40
N ALA A 622 -1.57 19.46 2.17
CA ALA A 622 -1.88 18.48 1.14
C ALA A 622 -1.78 19.01 -0.31
N THR A 623 -1.45 20.28 -0.52
CA THR A 623 -1.38 20.92 -1.85
C THR A 623 -0.09 21.71 -2.04
N LEU A 624 -0.09 23.00 -1.71
CA LEU A 624 1.02 23.92 -2.00
C LEU A 624 2.27 23.62 -1.16
N ASN A 625 2.11 23.22 0.10
CA ASN A 625 3.27 22.95 0.94
C ASN A 625 3.98 21.65 0.52
N ALA A 626 3.22 20.60 0.15
CA ALA A 626 3.77 19.38 -0.44
C ALA A 626 4.56 19.69 -1.73
N ALA A 627 3.97 20.49 -2.62
CA ALA A 627 4.63 20.92 -3.86
C ALA A 627 5.92 21.70 -3.58
N LYS A 628 5.93 22.62 -2.58
CA LYS A 628 7.13 23.36 -2.16
C LYS A 628 8.22 22.45 -1.60
N ILE A 629 7.85 21.50 -0.74
CA ILE A 629 8.80 20.53 -0.15
C ILE A 629 9.51 19.75 -1.25
N MET A 630 8.77 19.38 -2.31
CA MET A 630 9.33 18.65 -3.44
C MET A 630 9.88 19.56 -4.56
N SER A 631 9.91 20.91 -4.34
CA SER A 631 10.39 21.91 -5.32
C SER A 631 9.62 21.86 -6.64
N MET A 632 8.33 21.56 -6.58
CA MET A 632 7.41 21.47 -7.73
C MET A 632 6.33 22.58 -7.71
N ASP A 633 6.43 23.51 -6.77
CA ASP A 633 5.43 24.58 -6.57
C ASP A 633 5.38 25.61 -7.72
N LYS A 634 6.35 25.60 -8.62
CA LYS A 634 6.27 26.36 -9.88
C LYS A 634 5.13 25.88 -10.77
N ASP A 635 4.91 24.56 -10.81
CA ASP A 635 3.93 23.93 -11.70
C ASP A 635 2.68 23.38 -10.98
N LEU A 636 2.74 23.11 -9.69
CA LEU A 636 1.71 22.39 -8.92
C LEU A 636 1.32 23.11 -7.63
N GLY A 637 0.30 22.61 -6.94
CA GLY A 637 -0.07 22.98 -5.58
C GLY A 637 -0.90 24.25 -5.41
N SER A 638 -1.18 25.00 -6.48
CA SER A 638 -2.12 26.13 -6.45
C SER A 638 -2.81 26.35 -7.78
N ILE A 639 -3.95 27.01 -7.78
CA ILE A 639 -4.74 27.33 -8.97
C ILE A 639 -4.31 28.72 -9.44
N ALA A 640 -3.45 28.77 -10.46
CA ALA A 640 -2.96 30.02 -11.03
C ALA A 640 -2.61 29.85 -12.51
N PRO A 641 -2.69 30.90 -13.32
CA PRO A 641 -2.30 30.87 -14.74
C PRO A 641 -0.89 30.32 -14.94
N GLY A 642 -0.73 29.45 -15.93
CA GLY A 642 0.54 28.82 -16.29
C GLY A 642 0.85 27.53 -15.52
N LYS A 643 0.18 27.21 -14.42
CA LYS A 643 0.37 25.95 -13.68
C LYS A 643 -0.31 24.76 -14.36
N LEU A 644 0.11 23.57 -14.02
CA LEU A 644 -0.51 22.34 -14.49
C LEU A 644 -1.96 22.24 -14.00
N ALA A 645 -2.81 21.69 -14.85
CA ALA A 645 -4.22 21.47 -14.55
C ALA A 645 -4.39 20.14 -13.80
N ASP A 646 -3.84 20.10 -12.59
CA ASP A 646 -4.05 19.05 -11.60
C ASP A 646 -5.00 19.62 -10.54
N LEU A 647 -6.28 19.27 -10.63
CA LEU A 647 -7.37 19.92 -9.87
C LEU A 647 -8.37 18.88 -9.34
N THR A 648 -9.05 19.24 -8.26
CA THR A 648 -10.11 18.42 -7.65
C THR A 648 -11.32 19.28 -7.34
N LEU A 649 -12.49 18.95 -7.90
CA LEU A 649 -13.76 19.57 -7.58
C LEU A 649 -14.49 18.76 -6.51
N VAL A 650 -14.84 19.41 -5.40
CA VAL A 650 -15.45 18.79 -4.22
C VAL A 650 -16.84 19.40 -3.96
N ASP A 651 -17.83 18.57 -3.66
CA ASP A 651 -19.17 19.03 -3.27
C ASP A 651 -19.20 19.40 -1.79
N GLY A 652 -18.96 20.68 -1.49
CA GLY A 652 -18.86 21.24 -0.16
C GLY A 652 -17.72 22.22 0.01
N ASP A 653 -17.36 22.51 1.27
CA ASP A 653 -16.28 23.44 1.65
C ASP A 653 -15.32 22.76 2.65
N PRO A 654 -14.32 22.02 2.14
CA PRO A 654 -13.38 21.30 3.01
C PRO A 654 -12.47 22.24 3.83
N SER A 655 -12.41 23.53 3.52
CA SER A 655 -11.70 24.52 4.37
C SER A 655 -12.42 24.80 5.69
N LYS A 656 -13.72 24.47 5.76
CA LYS A 656 -14.55 24.57 6.99
C LYS A 656 -14.86 23.21 7.60
N ASN A 657 -15.15 22.21 6.75
CA ASN A 657 -15.42 20.85 7.15
C ASN A 657 -14.54 19.93 6.32
N ILE A 658 -13.43 19.51 6.88
CA ILE A 658 -12.42 18.73 6.15
C ILE A 658 -13.00 17.43 5.56
N SER A 659 -14.01 16.82 6.20
CA SER A 659 -14.65 15.59 5.69
C SER A 659 -15.43 15.80 4.37
N ASP A 660 -15.68 17.05 3.95
CA ASP A 660 -16.24 17.32 2.63
C ASP A 660 -15.28 16.90 1.50
N ILE A 661 -13.97 16.76 1.77
CA ILE A 661 -12.98 16.25 0.81
C ILE A 661 -13.36 14.88 0.25
N ARG A 662 -14.13 14.08 0.99
CA ARG A 662 -14.63 12.76 0.56
C ARG A 662 -15.66 12.84 -0.56
N LYS A 663 -16.20 14.04 -0.85
CA LYS A 663 -17.24 14.29 -1.85
C LYS A 663 -16.65 14.76 -3.18
N THR A 664 -15.57 14.12 -3.63
CA THR A 664 -14.93 14.42 -4.93
C THR A 664 -15.92 14.15 -6.06
N VAL A 665 -16.10 15.15 -6.93
CA VAL A 665 -17.05 15.14 -8.08
C VAL A 665 -16.33 14.85 -9.38
N VAL A 666 -15.17 15.48 -9.57
CA VAL A 666 -14.30 15.27 -10.73
C VAL A 666 -12.86 15.61 -10.34
N THR A 667 -11.95 14.80 -10.84
CA THR A 667 -10.51 15.05 -10.75
C THR A 667 -9.98 15.36 -12.14
N VAL A 668 -9.17 16.39 -12.24
CA VAL A 668 -8.42 16.72 -13.46
C VAL A 668 -6.95 16.44 -13.17
N LYS A 669 -6.31 15.66 -14.04
CA LYS A 669 -4.87 15.45 -14.00
C LYS A 669 -4.27 15.64 -15.39
N ASP A 670 -3.29 16.51 -15.51
CA ASP A 670 -2.69 16.88 -16.79
C ASP A 670 -3.76 17.28 -17.86
N GLY A 671 -4.87 17.91 -17.44
CA GLY A 671 -5.96 18.33 -18.33
C GLY A 671 -6.92 17.22 -18.76
N VAL A 672 -6.80 16.02 -18.24
CA VAL A 672 -7.71 14.89 -18.46
C VAL A 672 -8.69 14.77 -17.29
N LEU A 673 -9.97 14.55 -17.60
CA LEU A 673 -11.05 14.43 -16.62
C LEU A 673 -11.23 12.99 -16.17
N TYR A 674 -11.38 12.79 -14.87
CA TYR A 674 -11.68 11.51 -14.22
C TYR A 674 -12.90 11.67 -13.31
N TYR A 675 -13.90 10.82 -13.50
CA TYR A 675 -15.14 10.84 -12.70
C TYR A 675 -15.09 9.75 -11.64
N PRO A 676 -15.07 10.08 -10.35
CA PRO A 676 -14.98 9.11 -9.25
C PRO A 676 -15.98 7.96 -9.33
N ALA A 677 -17.23 8.24 -9.71
CA ALA A 677 -18.26 7.22 -9.82
C ALA A 677 -17.91 6.13 -10.85
N GLU A 678 -17.25 6.48 -11.96
CA GLU A 678 -16.81 5.53 -12.97
C GLU A 678 -15.60 4.72 -12.50
N LEU A 679 -14.62 5.40 -11.89
CA LEU A 679 -13.43 4.76 -11.34
C LEU A 679 -13.80 3.76 -10.23
N TYR A 680 -14.65 4.18 -9.29
CA TYR A 680 -15.12 3.29 -8.22
C TYR A 680 -15.89 2.09 -8.75
N LYS A 681 -16.72 2.26 -9.77
CA LYS A 681 -17.47 1.16 -10.38
C LYS A 681 -16.56 0.07 -10.95
N ASP A 682 -15.47 0.44 -11.63
CA ASP A 682 -14.50 -0.53 -12.16
C ASP A 682 -13.67 -1.23 -11.06
N LEU A 683 -13.55 -0.62 -9.90
CA LEU A 683 -12.93 -1.18 -8.71
C LEU A 683 -13.92 -2.01 -7.86
N GLY A 684 -15.20 -2.13 -8.27
CA GLY A 684 -16.23 -2.78 -7.47
C GLY A 684 -16.62 -2.03 -6.20
N VAL A 685 -16.28 -0.75 -6.11
CA VAL A 685 -16.68 0.14 -5.01
C VAL A 685 -18.01 0.78 -5.35
N ILE A 686 -18.95 0.82 -4.40
CA ILE A 686 -20.21 1.54 -4.55
C ILE A 686 -19.91 3.04 -4.51
N PRO A 687 -20.30 3.79 -5.56
CA PRO A 687 -20.04 5.23 -5.64
C PRO A 687 -20.64 6.07 -4.53
#